data_b5484cb43134a38d1a2bc6cf6b6767a1
#
_entry.id   b5484cb43134a38d1a2bc6cf6b6767a1
#
_cell.length_a   1.000
_cell.length_b   1.000
_cell.length_c   1.000
_cell.angle_alpha   90.00
_cell.angle_beta   90.00
_cell.angle_gamma   90.00
#
_symmetry.space_group_name_H-M   'P 1'
#
loop_
_entity.id
_entity.type
_entity.pdbx_description
1 polymer ?
#
loop_
_entity_poly.entity_id
_entity_poly.type
_entity_poly.pdbx_seq_one_letter_code
_entity_poly.pdbx_strand_id
1 'polypeptide(L)'
;MTFPINKIYFLKLFSIIFFAFLANCPIFSQSRDIIVTKDYNNLTWEAFVQKAEHELQINIYYKIEEFPSFTIQISQNTLLSSLLADHLNKFGYQIAFDKNNNVFISKETINTTVISDFFENFIVDQSNTKLENEQQISSNFIQTNDEFIAREIIVGSKKQGLNKSKAIVSGYIKDAITKKPISGATIALSDLSFGAVTDDEGHFSFQLDKGKHNMTVSYIGSKKEKIEVNVLSDGSFELFLEDEAILLNEAVISANKYDKVKGTEMGIEKITTKSIKEIPLVMGEKDIIKVALLLPGIQTVGEGSSGFNVRGSPTDQNLFYINSLPIYNTSHLAGFFSSFNSDVIDEFTLYKSNIPVKFGGRLSSIFEITAKQGNKERYTSSGGISPITGRVLFEGPIKKNTSSFIIGLRSTYSDWLLKLAKNPDIKESSANFGDAVANFTFNLGNKDQINLFSYYSYDQMDLAKRTNYNYKNIGSSLVWKHLFNNVNSHDLSIVQSIYNFSEESNDIAVASYTHSNKLEHTEIKSSFNINNIKDHKINFGLNSILYQVYRGKYEPLSLESLIDSKDLGKEKGIESALFISDEWTLSPKLSVSAGLRYNLFTYLGAQDVNVYLDNLPKISTNIIDTLHFKNNEIIKSYGGLDYRIAANYMFNKDFSIKLSYNRQHQYIYMLSNSIAISPDYKWKLSDYNTKPIVGDQYAAGLYFNTFWGGHTYDLSIEGYYKDAQNIVEIKDGANLIMNEFSEQSTLQGKMDAYGVELMIKKNTGKLNGWFNYTYSKTSNKIDSEFPENKINFGIPYPSNYDKPHALNLVTSYRFKRRLSVSGNVVYSTGRPITYPTAIYYQNGFKTLHYSKRNEYRIPDYFRVDLSISIEGNLKKNKLAHGSWTFSVYNLTGRKNAYSVYFRYEEGKINGYKLSIFGSPIVSLTYNFKLGNYAN
;
A
#
# COMPACT_ATOMS: atom_id res chain seq x y z
N MET A 1 -37.89 7.63 25.12
CA MET A 1 -38.55 7.18 23.87
C MET A 1 -37.50 6.57 22.98
N THR A 2 -37.43 5.27 22.98
CA THR A 2 -36.52 4.46 22.14
C THR A 2 -37.30 4.01 20.92
N PHE A 3 -37.00 4.55 19.74
CA PHE A 3 -37.46 4.03 18.47
C PHE A 3 -36.64 2.84 18.05
N PRO A 4 -37.21 1.66 17.79
CA PRO A 4 -36.49 0.55 17.19
C PRO A 4 -36.36 0.80 15.69
N ILE A 5 -35.16 1.18 15.21
CA ILE A 5 -34.88 1.21 13.79
C ILE A 5 -34.86 -0.23 13.28
N ASN A 6 -35.80 -0.54 12.42
CA ASN A 6 -36.09 -1.87 11.89
C ASN A 6 -34.92 -2.30 10.98
N LYS A 7 -34.16 -3.30 11.40
CA LYS A 7 -32.92 -3.80 10.75
C LYS A 7 -33.12 -4.21 9.27
N ILE A 8 -34.34 -4.44 8.84
CA ILE A 8 -34.70 -4.84 7.47
C ILE A 8 -34.65 -3.65 6.50
N TYR A 9 -34.91 -2.43 6.97
CA TYR A 9 -34.83 -1.24 6.12
C TYR A 9 -33.40 -0.85 5.76
N PHE A 10 -32.45 -1.10 6.65
CA PHE A 10 -31.03 -0.80 6.39
C PHE A 10 -30.43 -1.72 5.31
N LEU A 11 -30.79 -3.01 5.32
CA LEU A 11 -30.36 -3.95 4.27
C LEU A 11 -31.02 -3.64 2.91
N LYS A 12 -32.28 -3.24 2.89
CA LYS A 12 -32.99 -2.84 1.67
C LYS A 12 -32.46 -1.54 1.09
N LEU A 13 -32.15 -0.55 1.94
CA LEU A 13 -31.52 0.69 1.50
C LEU A 13 -30.11 0.43 0.92
N PHE A 14 -29.35 -0.48 1.53
CA PHE A 14 -28.02 -0.88 1.06
C PHE A 14 -28.08 -1.63 -0.28
N SER A 15 -29.06 -2.51 -0.48
CA SER A 15 -29.30 -3.18 -1.77
C SER A 15 -29.72 -2.17 -2.86
N ILE A 16 -30.56 -1.21 -2.54
CA ILE A 16 -31.03 -0.20 -3.53
C ILE A 16 -29.87 0.72 -3.95
N ILE A 17 -29.04 1.13 -3.02
CA ILE A 17 -27.83 1.94 -3.32
C ILE A 17 -26.80 1.13 -4.12
N PHE A 18 -26.64 -0.16 -3.83
CA PHE A 18 -25.74 -1.05 -4.57
C PHE A 18 -26.22 -1.28 -6.02
N PHE A 19 -27.56 -1.46 -6.22
CA PHE A 19 -28.13 -1.60 -7.57
C PHE A 19 -28.18 -0.29 -8.36
N ALA A 20 -28.37 0.86 -7.69
CA ALA A 20 -28.34 2.17 -8.37
C ALA A 20 -26.93 2.55 -8.87
N PHE A 21 -25.86 2.03 -8.23
CA PHE A 21 -24.50 2.23 -8.69
C PHE A 21 -24.12 1.37 -9.90
N LEU A 22 -24.77 0.22 -10.10
CA LEU A 22 -24.53 -0.65 -11.25
C LEU A 22 -25.25 -0.19 -12.54
N ALA A 23 -26.21 0.71 -12.44
CA ALA A 23 -27.03 1.15 -13.58
C ALA A 23 -26.45 2.32 -14.41
N ASN A 24 -25.32 2.93 -13.98
CA ASN A 24 -24.69 4.04 -14.68
C ASN A 24 -23.34 3.69 -15.29
N CYS A 25 -23.26 2.59 -16.06
CA CYS A 25 -22.16 2.40 -17.00
C CYS A 25 -22.47 3.19 -18.28
N PRO A 26 -21.62 4.16 -18.69
CA PRO A 26 -21.81 4.78 -20.00
C PRO A 26 -21.49 3.77 -21.09
N ILE A 27 -22.45 3.50 -21.94
CA ILE A 27 -22.31 2.74 -23.17
C ILE A 27 -21.42 3.57 -24.10
N PHE A 28 -20.24 3.07 -24.46
CA PHE A 28 -19.35 3.74 -25.40
C PHE A 28 -19.99 3.80 -26.79
N SER A 29 -20.05 5.02 -27.33
CA SER A 29 -20.54 5.36 -28.63
C SER A 29 -19.55 4.97 -29.73
N GLN A 30 -20.10 4.41 -30.80
CA GLN A 30 -19.44 4.24 -32.09
C GLN A 30 -19.00 5.61 -32.66
N SER A 31 -17.92 5.64 -33.45
CA SER A 31 -17.46 6.85 -34.17
C SER A 31 -18.64 7.54 -34.86
N ARG A 32 -18.95 8.76 -34.45
CA ARG A 32 -19.98 9.57 -35.09
C ARG A 32 -19.39 10.23 -36.32
N ASP A 33 -19.98 10.03 -37.49
CA ASP A 33 -19.70 10.86 -38.66
C ASP A 33 -19.96 12.33 -38.34
N ILE A 34 -18.93 13.17 -38.50
CA ILE A 34 -19.02 14.60 -38.18
C ILE A 34 -19.67 15.30 -39.35
N ILE A 35 -20.83 15.94 -39.11
CA ILE A 35 -21.55 16.73 -40.10
C ILE A 35 -21.15 18.19 -39.98
N VAL A 36 -20.68 18.77 -41.08
CA VAL A 36 -20.35 20.19 -41.22
C VAL A 36 -21.55 20.90 -41.81
N THR A 37 -21.97 22.00 -41.16
CA THR A 37 -23.15 22.78 -41.57
C THR A 37 -22.80 23.88 -42.53
N LYS A 38 -23.80 24.53 -43.13
CA LYS A 38 -23.61 25.66 -44.05
C LYS A 38 -22.88 26.88 -43.44
N ASP A 39 -22.81 26.97 -42.15
CA ASP A 39 -22.15 28.07 -41.45
C ASP A 39 -20.62 28.11 -41.66
N TYR A 40 -20.07 27.05 -42.24
CA TYR A 40 -18.67 26.95 -42.64
C TYR A 40 -18.41 27.34 -44.11
N ASN A 41 -19.44 27.74 -44.84
CA ASN A 41 -19.32 28.09 -46.23
C ASN A 41 -18.57 29.42 -46.45
N ASN A 42 -17.76 29.52 -47.50
CA ASN A 42 -16.94 30.66 -47.86
C ASN A 42 -15.85 31.06 -46.83
N LEU A 43 -15.49 30.16 -45.93
CA LEU A 43 -14.33 30.39 -45.04
C LEU A 43 -13.02 30.10 -45.77
N THR A 44 -11.97 30.89 -45.46
CA THR A 44 -10.60 30.52 -45.84
C THR A 44 -10.21 29.23 -45.13
N TRP A 45 -9.23 28.51 -45.65
CA TRP A 45 -8.78 27.27 -45.01
C TRP A 45 -8.42 27.45 -43.54
N GLU A 46 -7.64 28.48 -43.20
CA GLU A 46 -7.22 28.77 -41.83
C GLU A 46 -8.43 29.09 -40.92
N ALA A 47 -9.37 29.90 -41.42
CA ALA A 47 -10.58 30.21 -40.65
C ALA A 47 -11.49 29.00 -40.48
N PHE A 48 -11.55 28.10 -41.49
CA PHE A 48 -12.24 26.84 -41.41
C PHE A 48 -11.62 25.92 -40.34
N VAL A 49 -10.29 25.75 -40.37
CA VAL A 49 -9.58 24.92 -39.39
C VAL A 49 -9.81 25.41 -37.98
N GLN A 50 -9.57 26.73 -37.73
CA GLN A 50 -9.77 27.28 -36.39
C GLN A 50 -11.19 27.09 -35.85
N LYS A 51 -12.20 27.31 -36.73
CA LYS A 51 -13.59 27.11 -36.34
C LYS A 51 -13.96 25.65 -36.14
N ALA A 52 -13.49 24.75 -37.00
CA ALA A 52 -13.74 23.33 -36.91
C ALA A 52 -13.09 22.69 -35.66
N GLU A 53 -11.86 23.07 -35.37
CA GLU A 53 -11.16 22.59 -34.14
C GLU A 53 -11.89 23.05 -32.88
N HIS A 54 -12.38 24.30 -32.86
CA HIS A 54 -13.08 24.81 -31.68
C HIS A 54 -14.48 24.27 -31.52
N GLU A 55 -15.31 24.22 -32.59
CA GLU A 55 -16.74 23.87 -32.53
C GLU A 55 -16.97 22.35 -32.57
N LEU A 56 -16.17 21.61 -33.37
CA LEU A 56 -16.30 20.17 -33.54
C LEU A 56 -15.41 19.36 -32.59
N GLN A 57 -14.55 20.02 -31.83
CA GLN A 57 -13.59 19.42 -30.89
C GLN A 57 -12.71 18.34 -31.56
N ILE A 58 -12.20 18.65 -32.73
CA ILE A 58 -11.28 17.85 -33.53
C ILE A 58 -9.96 18.57 -33.67
N ASN A 59 -8.90 17.86 -34.06
CA ASN A 59 -7.64 18.51 -34.42
C ASN A 59 -7.34 18.20 -35.90
N ILE A 60 -6.87 19.20 -36.65
CA ILE A 60 -6.54 19.07 -38.06
C ILE A 60 -5.06 19.35 -38.25
N TYR A 61 -4.32 18.29 -38.62
CA TYR A 61 -2.86 18.31 -38.75
C TYR A 61 -2.47 18.42 -40.25
N TYR A 62 -1.77 19.47 -40.63
CA TYR A 62 -1.27 19.72 -41.99
C TYR A 62 -0.01 20.58 -41.94
N LYS A 63 0.78 20.55 -43.01
CA LYS A 63 1.99 21.38 -43.14
C LYS A 63 1.66 22.75 -43.71
N ILE A 64 1.66 23.80 -42.88
CA ILE A 64 1.22 25.17 -43.24
C ILE A 64 2.01 25.73 -44.41
N GLU A 65 3.34 25.52 -44.44
CA GLU A 65 4.25 26.11 -45.45
C GLU A 65 4.01 25.63 -46.88
N GLU A 66 3.40 24.45 -47.03
CA GLU A 66 3.15 23.81 -48.35
C GLU A 66 1.66 23.74 -48.68
N PHE A 67 0.79 24.34 -47.87
CA PHE A 67 -0.66 24.16 -48.00
C PHE A 67 -1.25 25.22 -48.96
N PRO A 68 -2.09 24.83 -49.94
CA PRO A 68 -2.66 25.77 -50.91
C PRO A 68 -3.72 26.66 -50.28
N SER A 69 -3.76 27.93 -50.72
CA SER A 69 -4.82 28.85 -50.31
C SER A 69 -6.09 28.57 -51.12
N PHE A 70 -7.19 28.27 -50.44
CA PHE A 70 -8.51 28.09 -51.02
C PHE A 70 -9.62 28.41 -50.02
N THR A 71 -10.84 28.55 -50.52
CA THR A 71 -12.02 28.74 -49.69
C THR A 71 -12.88 27.47 -49.69
N ILE A 72 -13.43 27.14 -48.53
CA ILE A 72 -14.35 26.04 -48.38
C ILE A 72 -15.70 26.38 -48.98
N GLN A 73 -16.22 25.51 -49.86
CA GLN A 73 -17.54 25.65 -50.51
C GLN A 73 -18.46 24.57 -49.99
N ILE A 74 -19.57 24.93 -49.34
CA ILE A 74 -20.57 24.02 -48.78
C ILE A 74 -21.96 24.47 -49.27
N SER A 75 -22.58 23.65 -50.12
CA SER A 75 -23.94 23.89 -50.61
C SER A 75 -25.04 23.34 -49.73
N GLN A 76 -24.74 22.27 -49.00
CA GLN A 76 -25.64 21.59 -48.04
C GLN A 76 -24.83 20.96 -46.94
N ASN A 77 -25.49 20.57 -45.84
CA ASN A 77 -24.81 19.84 -44.74
C ASN A 77 -24.17 18.59 -45.32
N THR A 78 -22.91 18.41 -45.06
CA THR A 78 -22.10 17.29 -45.60
C THR A 78 -21.19 16.68 -44.53
N LEU A 79 -20.72 15.48 -44.77
CA LEU A 79 -19.75 14.83 -43.88
C LEU A 79 -18.38 15.51 -44.00
N LEU A 80 -17.71 15.71 -42.90
CA LEU A 80 -16.38 16.32 -42.87
C LEU A 80 -15.37 15.55 -43.76
N SER A 81 -15.44 14.22 -43.74
CA SER A 81 -14.61 13.38 -44.61
C SER A 81 -14.79 13.65 -46.09
N SER A 82 -16.07 13.75 -46.54
CA SER A 82 -16.39 14.05 -47.94
C SER A 82 -16.00 15.47 -48.32
N LEU A 83 -16.29 16.45 -47.46
CA LEU A 83 -15.91 17.86 -47.66
C LEU A 83 -14.43 18.02 -47.87
N LEU A 84 -13.62 17.44 -47.01
CA LEU A 84 -12.15 17.50 -47.08
C LEU A 84 -11.63 16.77 -48.33
N ALA A 85 -12.18 15.63 -48.66
CA ALA A 85 -11.80 14.90 -49.87
C ALA A 85 -12.08 15.68 -51.17
N ASP A 86 -13.26 16.31 -51.26
CA ASP A 86 -13.65 17.10 -52.42
C ASP A 86 -12.75 18.33 -52.67
N HIS A 87 -12.24 18.93 -51.59
CA HIS A 87 -11.37 20.10 -51.69
C HIS A 87 -9.88 19.76 -51.82
N LEU A 88 -9.39 18.67 -51.19
CA LEU A 88 -7.96 18.41 -51.00
C LEU A 88 -7.41 17.39 -52.00
N ASN A 89 -8.20 16.39 -52.46
CA ASN A 89 -7.73 15.39 -53.40
C ASN A 89 -7.22 15.98 -54.71
N LYS A 90 -7.81 17.10 -55.18
CA LYS A 90 -7.38 17.81 -56.38
C LYS A 90 -5.97 18.40 -56.29
N PHE A 91 -5.46 18.60 -55.06
CA PHE A 91 -4.11 19.08 -54.80
C PHE A 91 -3.15 17.94 -54.47
N GLY A 92 -3.60 16.67 -54.57
CA GLY A 92 -2.82 15.49 -54.31
C GLY A 92 -2.63 15.16 -52.80
N TYR A 93 -3.44 15.75 -51.95
CA TYR A 93 -3.41 15.42 -50.52
C TYR A 93 -4.25 14.20 -50.23
N GLN A 94 -3.73 13.35 -49.36
CA GLN A 94 -4.45 12.24 -48.71
C GLN A 94 -4.97 12.70 -47.35
N ILE A 95 -6.13 12.17 -46.97
CA ILE A 95 -6.81 12.50 -45.73
C ILE A 95 -7.04 11.23 -44.95
N ALA A 96 -6.68 11.21 -43.71
CA ALA A 96 -6.93 10.09 -42.83
C ALA A 96 -7.52 10.57 -41.49
N PHE A 97 -8.39 9.77 -40.91
CA PHE A 97 -9.03 10.04 -39.63
C PHE A 97 -8.56 8.98 -38.64
N ASP A 98 -8.25 9.39 -37.41
CA ASP A 98 -8.10 8.44 -36.31
C ASP A 98 -9.47 8.22 -35.65
N LYS A 99 -9.53 7.30 -34.68
CA LYS A 99 -10.78 6.99 -33.96
C LYS A 99 -11.32 8.13 -33.05
N ASN A 100 -10.51 9.15 -32.80
CA ASN A 100 -10.91 10.36 -32.08
C ASN A 100 -11.33 11.47 -33.03
N ASN A 101 -11.50 11.15 -34.33
CA ASN A 101 -11.80 12.07 -35.40
C ASN A 101 -10.75 13.18 -35.63
N ASN A 102 -9.50 12.95 -35.20
CA ASN A 102 -8.41 13.82 -35.63
C ASN A 102 -8.16 13.61 -37.11
N VAL A 103 -7.90 14.70 -37.82
CA VAL A 103 -7.74 14.72 -39.26
C VAL A 103 -6.26 14.92 -39.61
N PHE A 104 -5.68 14.03 -40.40
CA PHE A 104 -4.32 14.13 -40.89
C PHE A 104 -4.35 14.37 -42.42
N ILE A 105 -3.66 15.39 -42.88
CA ILE A 105 -3.63 15.80 -44.27
C ILE A 105 -2.16 15.86 -44.74
N SER A 106 -1.81 15.00 -45.71
CA SER A 106 -0.43 14.91 -46.23
C SER A 106 -0.45 14.50 -47.71
N LYS A 107 0.59 14.87 -48.46
CA LYS A 107 0.84 14.34 -49.82
C LYS A 107 1.45 12.93 -49.80
N GLU A 108 2.00 12.53 -48.63
CA GLU A 108 2.58 11.22 -48.45
C GLU A 108 1.56 10.26 -47.84
N THR A 109 1.82 8.96 -47.94
CA THR A 109 0.90 7.93 -47.43
C THR A 109 0.74 8.02 -45.90
N ILE A 110 -0.50 8.14 -45.45
CA ILE A 110 -0.86 8.16 -44.05
C ILE A 110 -1.48 6.81 -43.68
N ASN A 111 -0.87 6.12 -42.74
CA ASN A 111 -1.42 4.86 -42.21
C ASN A 111 -1.99 5.14 -40.81
N THR A 112 -3.30 5.36 -40.72
CA THR A 112 -4.03 5.38 -39.48
C THR A 112 -4.55 3.98 -39.16
N THR A 113 -3.74 3.16 -38.53
CA THR A 113 -4.22 1.84 -38.14
C THR A 113 -4.48 1.83 -36.66
N VAL A 114 -5.71 1.75 -36.37
CA VAL A 114 -6.23 1.76 -35.03
C VAL A 114 -6.02 0.41 -34.40
N ILE A 115 -5.51 0.43 -33.18
CA ILE A 115 -5.45 -0.73 -32.30
C ILE A 115 -6.82 -0.92 -31.61
N SER A 116 -7.94 -0.60 -32.29
CA SER A 116 -9.28 -0.74 -31.74
C SER A 116 -9.54 -2.16 -31.23
N ASP A 117 -9.14 -3.15 -32.00
CA ASP A 117 -9.34 -4.56 -31.67
C ASP A 117 -8.52 -5.04 -30.46
N PHE A 118 -7.42 -4.37 -30.13
CA PHE A 118 -6.62 -4.72 -28.96
C PHE A 118 -7.36 -4.46 -27.65
N PHE A 119 -8.13 -3.38 -27.58
CA PHE A 119 -8.92 -3.02 -26.40
C PHE A 119 -10.33 -3.63 -26.42
N GLU A 120 -10.95 -3.84 -27.58
CA GLU A 120 -12.30 -4.36 -27.76
C GLU A 120 -12.38 -5.88 -27.60
N ASN A 121 -11.39 -6.63 -28.09
CA ASN A 121 -11.34 -8.11 -27.97
C ASN A 121 -11.20 -8.61 -26.52
N PHE A 122 -10.86 -7.75 -25.55
CA PHE A 122 -10.86 -8.12 -24.14
C PHE A 122 -12.26 -8.19 -23.51
N ILE A 123 -13.26 -7.56 -24.15
CA ILE A 123 -14.67 -7.58 -23.67
C ILE A 123 -15.40 -8.81 -24.23
N VAL A 124 -15.03 -9.30 -25.40
CA VAL A 124 -15.73 -10.38 -26.11
C VAL A 124 -15.39 -11.78 -25.61
N ASP A 125 -14.21 -12.00 -25.03
CA ASP A 125 -13.81 -13.32 -24.51
C ASP A 125 -14.54 -13.73 -23.19
N GLN A 126 -15.38 -12.87 -22.62
CA GLN A 126 -16.23 -13.22 -21.48
C GLN A 126 -17.64 -13.68 -21.86
N SER A 127 -18.05 -13.62 -23.14
CA SER A 127 -19.42 -13.93 -23.54
C SER A 127 -19.64 -15.32 -24.15
N ASN A 128 -18.59 -16.13 -24.33
CA ASN A 128 -18.71 -17.46 -24.94
C ASN A 128 -18.33 -18.63 -24.01
N THR A 129 -18.73 -18.59 -22.77
CA THR A 129 -18.87 -19.82 -21.97
C THR A 129 -20.34 -20.20 -21.92
N LYS A 130 -20.73 -21.17 -22.73
CA LYS A 130 -22.03 -21.83 -22.66
C LYS A 130 -22.27 -22.31 -21.25
N LEU A 131 -23.40 -21.86 -20.69
CA LEU A 131 -24.03 -22.41 -19.51
C LEU A 131 -24.44 -23.86 -19.83
N GLU A 132 -23.68 -24.84 -19.41
CA GLU A 132 -24.15 -26.21 -19.25
C GLU A 132 -24.81 -26.35 -17.89
N ASN A 133 -25.98 -26.92 -17.91
CA ASN A 133 -26.96 -27.14 -16.84
C ASN A 133 -26.33 -27.58 -15.51
N GLU A 134 -26.53 -26.78 -14.48
CA GLU A 134 -26.43 -27.25 -13.11
C GLU A 134 -27.77 -27.85 -12.66
N GLN A 135 -27.75 -29.15 -12.42
CA GLN A 135 -28.80 -29.84 -11.69
C GLN A 135 -28.78 -29.35 -10.24
N GLN A 136 -29.91 -28.86 -9.80
CA GLN A 136 -30.19 -28.52 -8.41
C GLN A 136 -30.01 -29.75 -7.54
N ILE A 137 -28.99 -29.73 -6.67
CA ILE A 137 -28.93 -30.59 -5.49
C ILE A 137 -29.43 -29.78 -4.31
N SER A 138 -30.66 -30.05 -3.89
CA SER A 138 -31.23 -29.56 -2.65
C SER A 138 -30.51 -30.21 -1.47
N SER A 139 -29.64 -29.49 -0.78
CA SER A 139 -29.11 -29.89 0.52
C SER A 139 -30.01 -29.36 1.64
N ASN A 140 -30.69 -30.26 2.29
CA ASN A 140 -31.39 -29.99 3.55
C ASN A 140 -30.37 -29.58 4.61
N PHE A 141 -30.37 -28.31 4.98
CA PHE A 141 -29.66 -27.84 6.16
C PHE A 141 -30.47 -28.22 7.41
N ILE A 142 -29.95 -29.18 8.13
CA ILE A 142 -30.36 -29.43 9.52
C ILE A 142 -29.79 -28.29 10.36
N GLN A 143 -30.66 -27.44 10.86
CA GLN A 143 -30.31 -26.48 11.92
C GLN A 143 -30.08 -27.27 13.21
N THR A 144 -28.82 -27.45 13.60
CA THR A 144 -28.49 -27.83 14.97
C THR A 144 -28.45 -26.56 15.81
N ASN A 145 -29.52 -26.37 16.59
CA ASN A 145 -29.47 -25.49 17.75
C ASN A 145 -28.52 -26.11 18.74
N ASP A 146 -27.32 -25.54 18.93
CA ASP A 146 -26.48 -25.85 20.08
C ASP A 146 -27.10 -25.19 21.33
N GLU A 147 -28.11 -25.84 21.91
CA GLU A 147 -28.40 -25.67 23.32
C GLU A 147 -27.26 -26.31 24.10
N PHE A 148 -26.54 -25.46 24.87
CA PHE A 148 -25.53 -25.93 25.82
C PHE A 148 -26.22 -26.78 26.87
N ILE A 149 -26.13 -28.12 26.73
CA ILE A 149 -26.56 -29.07 27.75
C ILE A 149 -25.53 -29.00 28.87
N ALA A 150 -25.89 -28.33 29.97
CA ALA A 150 -25.09 -28.38 31.21
C ALA A 150 -25.05 -29.88 31.67
N ARG A 151 -23.84 -30.35 31.92
CA ARG A 151 -23.64 -31.72 32.42
C ARG A 151 -24.26 -31.85 33.81
N GLU A 152 -25.34 -32.63 33.95
CA GLU A 152 -25.97 -32.91 35.26
C GLU A 152 -25.16 -33.94 36.04
N ILE A 153 -24.76 -33.58 37.26
CA ILE A 153 -24.06 -34.46 38.22
C ILE A 153 -24.96 -34.68 39.41
N ILE A 154 -25.28 -35.94 39.71
CA ILE A 154 -26.08 -36.33 40.88
C ILE A 154 -25.13 -36.68 42.02
N VAL A 155 -25.30 -36.03 43.17
CA VAL A 155 -24.50 -36.25 44.39
C VAL A 155 -25.37 -36.90 45.46
N GLY A 156 -24.95 -38.08 45.97
CA GLY A 156 -25.64 -38.80 46.99
C GLY A 156 -26.81 -39.65 46.49
N SER A 157 -27.58 -40.23 47.40
CA SER A 157 -28.74 -41.07 47.05
C SER A 157 -30.00 -40.72 47.86
N LYS A 158 -31.20 -40.92 47.26
CA LYS A 158 -32.48 -40.65 47.90
C LYS A 158 -32.74 -41.46 49.19
N LYS A 159 -32.04 -42.59 49.39
CA LYS A 159 -32.26 -43.50 50.55
C LYS A 159 -31.49 -43.03 51.81
N GLN A 160 -30.49 -42.18 51.72
CA GLN A 160 -29.62 -41.78 52.84
C GLN A 160 -29.87 -40.38 53.41
N GLY A 161 -30.94 -39.73 53.09
CA GLY A 161 -31.04 -38.31 53.38
C GLY A 161 -32.34 -37.78 54.03
N LEU A 162 -33.13 -38.62 54.68
CA LEU A 162 -34.52 -38.26 55.09
C LEU A 162 -34.62 -37.17 56.19
N ASN A 163 -33.54 -36.87 56.97
CA ASN A 163 -33.62 -35.99 58.12
C ASN A 163 -32.66 -34.74 58.17
N LYS A 164 -31.98 -34.41 57.09
CA LYS A 164 -31.12 -33.21 57.01
C LYS A 164 -31.48 -32.33 55.83
N SER A 165 -31.66 -31.05 56.06
CA SER A 165 -31.92 -30.04 54.96
C SER A 165 -30.69 -29.75 54.13
N LYS A 166 -29.48 -29.92 54.68
CA LYS A 166 -28.18 -29.68 54.04
C LYS A 166 -27.38 -30.99 53.87
N ALA A 167 -26.55 -31.04 52.81
CA ALA A 167 -25.66 -32.16 52.54
C ALA A 167 -24.22 -31.66 52.30
N ILE A 168 -23.26 -32.48 52.67
CA ILE A 168 -21.85 -32.23 52.38
C ILE A 168 -21.56 -32.72 50.95
N VAL A 169 -21.13 -31.79 50.07
CA VAL A 169 -20.67 -32.07 48.74
C VAL A 169 -19.15 -31.95 48.71
N SER A 170 -18.46 -33.03 48.36
CA SER A 170 -17.00 -33.04 48.26
C SER A 170 -16.57 -33.63 46.92
N GLY A 171 -15.29 -33.53 46.59
CA GLY A 171 -14.75 -34.13 45.38
C GLY A 171 -13.35 -33.70 45.01
N TYR A 172 -12.95 -34.09 43.84
CA TYR A 172 -11.62 -33.82 43.32
C TYR A 172 -11.69 -33.15 41.96
N ILE A 173 -10.85 -32.09 41.78
CA ILE A 173 -10.64 -31.46 40.50
C ILE A 173 -9.28 -31.94 39.99
N LYS A 174 -9.27 -32.51 38.78
CA LYS A 174 -8.09 -33.07 38.13
C LYS A 174 -7.94 -32.54 36.72
N ASP A 175 -6.71 -32.47 36.23
CA ASP A 175 -6.42 -32.13 34.82
C ASP A 175 -6.92 -33.25 33.89
N ALA A 176 -7.60 -32.87 32.82
CA ALA A 176 -8.24 -33.84 31.90
C ALA A 176 -7.23 -34.73 31.15
N ILE A 177 -6.01 -34.24 30.93
CA ILE A 177 -4.95 -34.93 30.16
C ILE A 177 -4.01 -35.71 31.07
N THR A 178 -3.44 -35.03 32.09
CA THR A 178 -2.43 -35.61 32.97
C THR A 178 -3.00 -36.41 34.12
N LYS A 179 -4.30 -36.26 34.43
CA LYS A 179 -5.03 -36.82 35.56
C LYS A 179 -4.45 -36.42 36.94
N LYS A 180 -3.54 -35.44 36.98
CA LYS A 180 -3.00 -34.89 38.19
C LYS A 180 -4.02 -33.98 38.91
N PRO A 181 -4.01 -33.93 40.26
CA PRO A 181 -4.85 -33.01 41.01
C PRO A 181 -4.52 -31.56 40.66
N ILE A 182 -5.52 -30.68 40.70
CA ILE A 182 -5.38 -29.25 40.51
C ILE A 182 -5.62 -28.55 41.84
N SER A 183 -4.56 -28.02 42.45
CA SER A 183 -4.62 -27.16 43.65
C SER A 183 -5.05 -25.75 43.26
N GLY A 184 -5.89 -25.12 44.08
CA GLY A 184 -6.31 -23.71 43.86
C GLY A 184 -7.42 -23.52 42.81
N ALA A 185 -8.08 -24.60 42.34
CA ALA A 185 -9.28 -24.47 41.49
C ALA A 185 -10.47 -23.95 42.33
N THR A 186 -11.21 -22.99 41.76
CA THR A 186 -12.37 -22.36 42.42
C THR A 186 -13.65 -22.99 41.94
N ILE A 187 -14.48 -23.48 42.87
CA ILE A 187 -15.84 -23.94 42.63
C ILE A 187 -16.79 -22.91 43.23
N ALA A 188 -17.61 -22.26 42.44
CA ALA A 188 -18.55 -21.22 42.89
C ALA A 188 -19.97 -21.51 42.36
N LEU A 189 -20.99 -21.25 43.21
CA LEU A 189 -22.37 -21.21 42.75
C LEU A 189 -22.56 -20.06 41.73
N SER A 190 -23.44 -20.24 40.79
CA SER A 190 -23.65 -19.27 39.71
C SER A 190 -24.17 -17.90 40.19
N ASP A 191 -24.77 -17.85 41.39
CA ASP A 191 -25.23 -16.64 42.09
C ASP A 191 -24.11 -15.99 42.93
N LEU A 192 -22.88 -16.56 42.91
CA LEU A 192 -21.69 -16.13 43.69
C LEU A 192 -21.92 -16.07 45.23
N SER A 193 -23.00 -16.67 45.75
CA SER A 193 -23.33 -16.64 47.18
C SER A 193 -22.43 -17.55 47.99
N PHE A 194 -21.80 -18.56 47.38
CA PHE A 194 -20.93 -19.54 48.05
C PHE A 194 -19.94 -20.19 47.09
N GLY A 195 -18.75 -20.59 47.59
CA GLY A 195 -17.75 -21.31 46.82
C GLY A 195 -16.70 -21.98 47.72
N ALA A 196 -15.90 -22.87 47.09
CA ALA A 196 -14.72 -23.49 47.70
C ALA A 196 -13.52 -23.42 46.75
N VAL A 197 -12.33 -23.59 47.34
CA VAL A 197 -11.05 -23.69 46.61
C VAL A 197 -10.46 -25.05 46.90
N THR A 198 -9.93 -25.72 45.89
CA THR A 198 -9.25 -27.03 46.10
C THR A 198 -7.91 -26.89 46.84
N ASP A 199 -7.64 -27.86 47.70
CA ASP A 199 -6.36 -28.03 48.40
C ASP A 199 -5.25 -28.60 47.47
N ASP A 200 -4.09 -28.90 48.02
CA ASP A 200 -2.92 -29.40 47.28
C ASP A 200 -3.13 -30.78 46.66
N GLU A 201 -4.04 -31.59 47.16
CA GLU A 201 -4.49 -32.83 46.59
C GLU A 201 -5.64 -32.68 45.58
N GLY A 202 -6.04 -31.40 45.28
CA GLY A 202 -7.15 -31.09 44.38
C GLY A 202 -8.52 -31.39 44.97
N HIS A 203 -8.62 -31.61 46.30
CA HIS A 203 -9.86 -31.91 47.01
C HIS A 203 -10.61 -30.65 47.42
N PHE A 204 -11.94 -30.67 47.32
CA PHE A 204 -12.84 -29.63 47.82
C PHE A 204 -13.94 -30.25 48.69
N SER A 205 -14.49 -29.49 49.63
CA SER A 205 -15.64 -29.87 50.41
C SER A 205 -16.38 -28.64 50.90
N PHE A 206 -17.72 -28.65 50.73
CA PHE A 206 -18.59 -27.58 51.24
C PHE A 206 -20.02 -28.09 51.46
N GLN A 207 -20.83 -27.35 52.20
CA GLN A 207 -22.19 -27.75 52.57
C GLN A 207 -23.19 -26.98 51.72
N LEU A 208 -24.14 -27.71 51.10
CA LEU A 208 -25.23 -27.13 50.28
C LEU A 208 -26.61 -27.61 50.75
N ASP A 209 -27.64 -26.84 50.47
CA ASP A 209 -29.01 -27.30 50.59
C ASP A 209 -29.31 -28.39 49.53
N LYS A 210 -30.22 -29.29 49.85
CA LYS A 210 -30.62 -30.33 48.89
C LYS A 210 -31.38 -29.71 47.74
N GLY A 211 -31.09 -30.15 46.48
CA GLY A 211 -31.71 -29.66 45.28
C GLY A 211 -30.70 -29.43 44.14
N LYS A 212 -31.17 -28.77 43.13
CA LYS A 212 -30.35 -28.47 41.95
C LYS A 212 -29.59 -27.13 42.11
N HIS A 213 -28.30 -27.18 41.91
CA HIS A 213 -27.38 -26.05 41.99
C HIS A 213 -26.56 -25.91 40.71
N ASN A 214 -26.53 -24.74 40.18
CA ASN A 214 -25.65 -24.40 39.05
C ASN A 214 -24.32 -23.90 39.57
N MET A 215 -23.25 -24.62 39.23
CA MET A 215 -21.90 -24.31 39.68
C MET A 215 -20.99 -23.99 38.51
N THR A 216 -20.05 -23.06 38.73
CA THR A 216 -18.95 -22.77 37.81
C THR A 216 -17.64 -23.20 38.44
N VAL A 217 -16.93 -24.10 37.78
CA VAL A 217 -15.59 -24.53 38.19
C VAL A 217 -14.57 -23.84 37.30
N SER A 218 -13.55 -23.17 37.89
CA SER A 218 -12.53 -22.43 37.17
C SER A 218 -11.16 -22.56 37.85
N TYR A 219 -10.14 -22.60 36.99
CA TYR A 219 -8.73 -22.56 37.40
C TYR A 219 -7.94 -21.73 36.38
N ILE A 220 -6.86 -21.09 36.80
CA ILE A 220 -6.02 -20.30 35.91
C ILE A 220 -5.41 -21.19 34.82
N GLY A 221 -5.76 -20.93 33.55
CA GLY A 221 -5.28 -21.73 32.42
C GLY A 221 -6.17 -22.90 32.02
N SER A 222 -7.31 -23.16 32.72
CA SER A 222 -8.30 -24.18 32.37
C SER A 222 -9.62 -23.56 31.88
N LYS A 223 -10.28 -24.24 30.95
CA LYS A 223 -11.60 -23.87 30.46
C LYS A 223 -12.61 -23.89 31.61
N LYS A 224 -13.34 -22.78 31.82
CA LYS A 224 -14.41 -22.72 32.82
C LYS A 224 -15.51 -23.69 32.45
N GLU A 225 -15.81 -24.61 33.35
CA GLU A 225 -16.93 -25.55 33.22
C GLU A 225 -18.12 -25.08 34.03
N LYS A 226 -19.30 -25.11 33.41
CA LYS A 226 -20.59 -24.93 34.10
C LYS A 226 -21.24 -26.25 34.21
N ILE A 227 -21.58 -26.65 35.46
CA ILE A 227 -22.23 -27.93 35.77
C ILE A 227 -23.51 -27.69 36.56
N GLU A 228 -24.52 -28.52 36.34
CA GLU A 228 -25.69 -28.60 37.22
C GLU A 228 -25.47 -29.75 38.18
N VAL A 229 -25.42 -29.48 39.49
CA VAL A 229 -25.25 -30.47 40.53
C VAL A 229 -26.55 -30.67 41.26
N ASN A 230 -27.10 -31.89 41.23
CA ASN A 230 -28.31 -32.25 41.92
C ASN A 230 -27.96 -32.99 43.23
N VAL A 231 -28.04 -32.28 44.34
CA VAL A 231 -27.65 -32.77 45.67
C VAL A 231 -28.81 -33.49 46.35
N LEU A 232 -28.68 -34.82 46.54
CA LEU A 232 -29.69 -35.65 47.19
C LEU A 232 -29.34 -35.99 48.63
N SER A 233 -28.06 -36.22 48.92
CA SER A 233 -27.46 -36.50 50.25
C SER A 233 -25.97 -36.21 50.21
N ASP A 234 -25.28 -36.38 51.38
CA ASP A 234 -23.81 -36.33 51.43
C ASP A 234 -23.20 -37.23 50.32
N GLY A 235 -22.17 -36.71 49.60
CA GLY A 235 -21.56 -37.46 48.50
C GLY A 235 -20.42 -36.69 47.83
N SER A 236 -19.78 -37.36 46.87
CA SER A 236 -18.61 -36.78 46.20
C SER A 236 -18.69 -36.99 44.67
N PHE A 237 -17.98 -36.15 43.92
CA PHE A 237 -17.79 -36.33 42.48
C PHE A 237 -16.37 -35.89 42.05
N GLU A 238 -15.96 -36.38 40.91
CA GLU A 238 -14.72 -35.94 40.25
C GLU A 238 -15.01 -35.13 38.99
N LEU A 239 -14.27 -34.03 38.80
CA LEU A 239 -14.36 -33.24 37.60
C LEU A 239 -12.96 -33.10 36.97
N PHE A 240 -12.92 -33.21 35.65
CA PHE A 240 -11.69 -33.07 34.90
C PHE A 240 -11.75 -31.76 34.11
N LEU A 241 -10.88 -30.80 34.45
CA LEU A 241 -10.76 -29.56 33.71
C LEU A 241 -9.87 -29.74 32.49
N GLU A 242 -10.39 -29.40 31.36
CA GLU A 242 -9.57 -29.25 30.16
C GLU A 242 -8.76 -27.96 30.27
N ASP A 243 -7.48 -28.02 29.90
CA ASP A 243 -6.72 -26.79 29.70
C ASP A 243 -7.51 -25.89 28.78
N GLU A 244 -7.84 -24.68 29.24
CA GLU A 244 -8.16 -23.60 28.33
C GLU A 244 -6.89 -23.46 27.52
N ALA A 245 -6.94 -23.90 26.24
CA ALA A 245 -5.90 -23.47 25.34
C ALA A 245 -5.98 -21.96 25.41
N ILE A 246 -5.03 -21.32 26.07
CA ILE A 246 -4.86 -19.90 26.06
C ILE A 246 -4.69 -19.55 24.59
N LEU A 247 -5.78 -19.31 23.91
CA LEU A 247 -5.85 -18.25 22.96
C LEU A 247 -5.46 -17.03 23.79
N LEU A 248 -4.15 -16.76 23.82
CA LEU A 248 -3.64 -15.53 24.41
C LEU A 248 -4.62 -14.44 24.00
N ASN A 249 -5.29 -13.86 24.99
CA ASN A 249 -6.18 -12.72 24.85
C ASN A 249 -5.43 -11.44 24.38
N GLU A 250 -4.24 -11.59 23.79
CA GLU A 250 -3.57 -10.52 23.07
C GLU A 250 -4.42 -9.95 21.94
N ALA A 251 -5.29 -10.77 21.31
CA ALA A 251 -6.19 -10.26 20.29
C ALA A 251 -7.29 -9.33 20.86
N VAL A 252 -7.74 -9.57 22.08
CA VAL A 252 -8.75 -8.72 22.73
C VAL A 252 -8.11 -7.45 23.31
N ILE A 253 -6.89 -7.57 23.86
CA ILE A 253 -6.14 -6.42 24.40
C ILE A 253 -5.67 -5.51 23.26
N SER A 254 -5.29 -6.05 22.08
CA SER A 254 -4.95 -5.23 20.93
C SER A 254 -6.18 -4.61 20.26
N ALA A 255 -7.33 -5.30 20.22
CA ALA A 255 -8.57 -4.73 19.69
C ALA A 255 -9.07 -3.55 20.52
N ASN A 256 -8.90 -3.58 21.86
CA ASN A 256 -9.24 -2.45 22.72
C ASN A 256 -8.25 -1.27 22.64
N LYS A 257 -7.01 -1.52 22.19
CA LYS A 257 -5.98 -0.48 22.08
C LYS A 257 -6.14 0.39 20.83
N TYR A 258 -6.85 -0.11 19.79
CA TYR A 258 -7.10 0.59 18.51
C TYR A 258 -8.59 0.53 18.14
N ASP A 259 -9.41 1.10 19.00
CA ASP A 259 -10.81 1.30 18.68
C ASP A 259 -10.94 2.45 17.69
N LYS A 260 -11.24 2.11 16.42
CA LYS A 260 -11.40 3.11 15.35
C LYS A 260 -12.51 4.14 15.63
N VAL A 261 -13.42 3.87 16.55
CA VAL A 261 -14.49 4.80 16.94
C VAL A 261 -13.96 5.88 17.90
N LYS A 262 -13.00 5.52 18.78
CA LYS A 262 -12.39 6.44 19.74
C LYS A 262 -11.17 7.14 19.15
N GLY A 263 -10.79 8.29 19.72
CA GLY A 263 -9.63 9.07 19.27
C GLY A 263 -9.88 9.88 18.00
N THR A 264 -9.04 10.87 17.77
CA THR A 264 -9.13 11.80 16.62
C THR A 264 -8.48 11.22 15.36
N GLU A 265 -7.78 10.13 15.48
CA GLU A 265 -7.03 9.50 14.38
C GLU A 265 -7.99 9.03 13.28
N MET A 266 -7.73 9.50 12.04
CA MET A 266 -8.49 9.17 10.86
C MET A 266 -7.57 8.70 9.73
N GLY A 267 -8.03 7.74 8.92
CA GLY A 267 -7.22 7.18 7.82
C GLY A 267 -5.99 6.43 8.32
N ILE A 268 -6.05 5.88 9.54
CA ILE A 268 -4.96 5.07 10.10
C ILE A 268 -5.29 3.59 9.97
N GLU A 269 -4.35 2.85 9.40
CA GLU A 269 -4.40 1.39 9.36
C GLU A 269 -3.22 0.81 10.11
N LYS A 270 -3.51 0.00 11.12
CA LYS A 270 -2.50 -0.71 11.90
C LYS A 270 -2.59 -2.20 11.67
N ILE A 271 -1.47 -2.81 11.30
CA ILE A 271 -1.36 -4.25 11.04
C ILE A 271 -0.21 -4.82 11.87
N THR A 272 -0.53 -5.82 12.66
CA THR A 272 0.43 -6.55 13.49
C THR A 272 0.98 -7.77 12.74
N THR A 273 2.12 -8.28 13.17
CA THR A 273 2.73 -9.52 12.64
C THR A 273 1.75 -10.70 12.69
N LYS A 274 0.82 -10.74 13.64
CA LYS A 274 -0.21 -11.79 13.73
C LYS A 274 -1.17 -11.72 12.54
N SER A 275 -1.63 -10.54 12.18
CA SER A 275 -2.52 -10.34 11.02
C SER A 275 -1.82 -10.70 9.70
N ILE A 276 -0.51 -10.40 9.58
CA ILE A 276 0.29 -10.77 8.40
C ILE A 276 0.40 -12.29 8.22
N LYS A 277 0.41 -13.05 9.33
CA LYS A 277 0.48 -14.54 9.27
C LYS A 277 -0.78 -15.19 8.72
N GLU A 278 -1.91 -14.51 8.76
CA GLU A 278 -3.22 -15.01 8.33
C GLU A 278 -3.50 -14.76 6.85
N ILE A 279 -2.60 -14.07 6.11
CA ILE A 279 -2.74 -13.74 4.70
C ILE A 279 -1.95 -14.73 3.84
N PRO A 280 -2.41 -15.07 2.60
CA PRO A 280 -1.67 -15.91 1.68
C PRO A 280 -0.25 -15.44 1.44
N LEU A 281 0.70 -16.38 1.36
CA LEU A 281 2.09 -16.07 1.02
C LEU A 281 2.19 -15.65 -0.45
N VAL A 282 3.01 -14.66 -0.72
CA VAL A 282 3.38 -14.27 -2.08
C VAL A 282 4.70 -14.95 -2.43
N MET A 283 4.66 -15.91 -3.34
CA MET A 283 5.84 -16.70 -3.77
C MET A 283 6.62 -17.32 -2.60
N GLY A 284 5.91 -17.77 -1.56
CA GLY A 284 6.52 -18.39 -0.38
C GLY A 284 6.96 -17.43 0.73
N GLU A 285 6.80 -16.11 0.54
CA GLU A 285 7.18 -15.07 1.50
C GLU A 285 5.97 -14.37 2.11
N LYS A 286 6.12 -13.96 3.38
CA LYS A 286 5.23 -13.01 4.05
C LYS A 286 5.73 -11.61 3.74
N ASP A 287 4.88 -10.79 3.10
CA ASP A 287 5.29 -9.48 2.61
C ASP A 287 4.36 -8.39 3.13
N ILE A 288 4.90 -7.48 3.96
CA ILE A 288 4.10 -6.43 4.60
C ILE A 288 3.59 -5.37 3.60
N ILE A 289 4.36 -5.11 2.54
CA ILE A 289 3.95 -4.17 1.50
C ILE A 289 2.82 -4.78 0.67
N LYS A 290 2.90 -6.07 0.32
CA LYS A 290 1.81 -6.76 -0.37
C LYS A 290 0.54 -6.82 0.48
N VAL A 291 0.68 -6.94 1.82
CA VAL A 291 -0.45 -6.83 2.76
C VAL A 291 -1.03 -5.42 2.77
N ALA A 292 -0.19 -4.39 2.79
CA ALA A 292 -0.63 -3.00 2.73
C ALA A 292 -1.41 -2.69 1.45
N LEU A 293 -1.03 -3.29 0.30
CA LEU A 293 -1.76 -3.16 -0.97
C LEU A 293 -3.18 -3.76 -0.95
N LEU A 294 -3.52 -4.56 0.06
CA LEU A 294 -4.86 -5.11 0.27
C LEU A 294 -5.75 -4.21 1.17
N LEU A 295 -5.27 -3.02 1.56
CA LEU A 295 -6.01 -2.04 2.35
C LEU A 295 -6.71 -1.01 1.46
N PRO A 296 -7.79 -0.33 1.96
CA PRO A 296 -8.51 0.65 1.16
C PRO A 296 -7.66 1.89 0.86
N GLY A 297 -7.83 2.44 -0.35
CA GLY A 297 -7.14 3.66 -0.80
C GLY A 297 -5.69 3.44 -1.20
N ILE A 298 -5.22 2.20 -1.28
CA ILE A 298 -3.85 1.86 -1.64
C ILE A 298 -3.85 1.08 -2.95
N GLN A 299 -2.97 1.47 -3.86
CA GLN A 299 -2.86 0.87 -5.18
C GLN A 299 -1.38 0.73 -5.60
N THR A 300 -1.13 -0.06 -6.62
CA THR A 300 0.16 -0.17 -7.31
C THR A 300 -0.06 -0.05 -8.81
N VAL A 301 0.97 0.30 -9.54
CA VAL A 301 0.93 0.38 -11.01
C VAL A 301 0.65 -1.00 -11.64
N GLY A 302 1.12 -2.08 -11.03
CA GLY A 302 0.93 -3.45 -11.50
C GLY A 302 1.80 -4.46 -10.74
N GLU A 303 1.76 -5.72 -11.18
CA GLU A 303 2.65 -6.77 -10.66
C GLU A 303 4.12 -6.44 -10.97
N GLY A 304 5.03 -6.70 -10.04
CA GLY A 304 6.44 -6.39 -10.22
C GLY A 304 6.73 -4.89 -10.28
N SER A 305 5.88 -4.05 -9.70
CA SER A 305 6.13 -2.62 -9.53
C SER A 305 6.50 -2.32 -8.08
N SER A 306 7.57 -1.57 -7.87
CA SER A 306 7.95 -1.02 -6.57
C SER A 306 7.05 0.13 -6.12
N GLY A 307 6.19 0.63 -7.00
CA GLY A 307 5.32 1.76 -6.77
C GLY A 307 4.21 1.49 -5.78
N PHE A 308 3.98 2.46 -4.91
CA PHE A 308 2.98 2.45 -3.87
C PHE A 308 2.22 3.78 -3.89
N ASN A 309 0.95 3.72 -4.25
CA ASN A 309 0.11 4.90 -4.45
C ASN A 309 -0.98 4.94 -3.39
N VAL A 310 -1.06 6.03 -2.64
CA VAL A 310 -2.06 6.24 -1.60
C VAL A 310 -2.96 7.39 -1.99
N ARG A 311 -4.28 7.10 -2.10
CA ARG A 311 -5.28 8.11 -2.44
C ARG A 311 -4.92 8.90 -3.70
N GLY A 312 -4.51 8.20 -4.75
CA GLY A 312 -4.19 8.77 -6.05
C GLY A 312 -2.85 9.51 -6.14
N SER A 313 -2.06 9.54 -5.07
CA SER A 313 -0.76 10.21 -5.08
C SER A 313 0.37 9.30 -5.58
N PRO A 314 1.41 9.84 -6.22
CA PRO A 314 2.57 9.10 -6.66
C PRO A 314 3.41 8.57 -5.50
N THR A 315 4.31 7.64 -5.81
CA THR A 315 5.11 6.90 -4.83
C THR A 315 6.00 7.80 -3.97
N ASP A 316 6.60 8.82 -4.55
CA ASP A 316 7.51 9.76 -3.86
C ASP A 316 6.81 10.68 -2.85
N GLN A 317 5.47 10.73 -2.88
CA GLN A 317 4.66 11.40 -1.86
C GLN A 317 4.40 10.54 -0.62
N ASN A 318 4.95 9.34 -0.56
CA ASN A 318 4.88 8.44 0.59
C ASN A 318 6.27 8.27 1.21
N LEU A 319 6.35 8.05 2.52
CA LEU A 319 7.62 7.80 3.21
C LEU A 319 7.49 6.57 4.11
N PHE A 320 8.51 5.72 4.04
CA PHE A 320 8.61 4.50 4.81
C PHE A 320 9.69 4.66 5.87
N TYR A 321 9.32 4.50 7.13
CA TYR A 321 10.24 4.46 8.25
C TYR A 321 10.26 3.06 8.87
N ILE A 322 11.43 2.54 9.18
CA ILE A 322 11.61 1.38 10.04
C ILE A 322 12.46 1.77 11.24
N ASN A 323 11.92 1.72 12.45
CA ASN A 323 12.57 2.22 13.67
C ASN A 323 13.22 3.61 13.48
N SER A 324 12.45 4.58 12.98
CA SER A 324 12.89 5.95 12.63
C SER A 324 13.83 6.06 11.43
N LEU A 325 14.33 4.98 10.83
CA LEU A 325 15.18 4.98 9.65
C LEU A 325 14.33 5.10 8.37
N PRO A 326 14.45 6.15 7.54
CA PRO A 326 13.75 6.24 6.26
C PRO A 326 14.37 5.30 5.22
N ILE A 327 13.53 4.59 4.46
CA ILE A 327 13.92 3.69 3.38
C ILE A 327 13.40 4.24 2.06
N TYR A 328 14.30 4.48 1.10
CA TYR A 328 13.98 5.10 -0.18
C TYR A 328 13.62 4.10 -1.27
N ASN A 329 14.18 2.88 -1.24
CA ASN A 329 13.72 1.78 -2.07
C ASN A 329 13.11 0.69 -1.19
N THR A 330 11.80 0.48 -1.31
CA THR A 330 11.01 -0.40 -0.45
C THR A 330 10.85 -1.81 -1.01
N SER A 331 11.52 -2.13 -2.13
CA SER A 331 11.32 -3.41 -2.82
C SER A 331 12.60 -4.01 -3.36
N HIS A 332 12.59 -5.33 -3.45
CA HIS A 332 13.59 -6.13 -4.13
C HIS A 332 13.11 -6.57 -5.50
N LEU A 333 14.07 -6.80 -6.43
CA LEU A 333 13.83 -7.31 -7.77
C LEU A 333 12.70 -6.55 -8.48
N ALA A 334 12.86 -5.22 -8.59
CA ALA A 334 11.90 -4.32 -9.26
C ALA A 334 10.45 -4.43 -8.73
N GLY A 335 10.24 -4.79 -7.46
CA GLY A 335 8.92 -4.80 -6.83
C GLY A 335 8.30 -6.18 -6.60
N PHE A 336 9.01 -7.26 -6.88
CA PHE A 336 8.51 -8.61 -6.63
C PHE A 336 8.42 -8.94 -5.14
N PHE A 337 9.39 -8.49 -4.35
CA PHE A 337 9.44 -8.67 -2.90
C PHE A 337 9.60 -7.33 -2.20
N SER A 338 9.10 -7.20 -0.98
CA SER A 338 9.43 -6.02 -0.17
C SER A 338 10.85 -6.13 0.39
N SER A 339 11.50 -5.00 0.58
CA SER A 339 12.79 -4.91 1.23
C SER A 339 12.71 -5.06 2.76
N PHE A 340 11.52 -5.32 3.30
CA PHE A 340 11.29 -5.49 4.73
C PHE A 340 11.15 -6.96 5.10
N ASN A 341 12.08 -7.49 5.90
CA ASN A 341 11.98 -8.85 6.42
C ASN A 341 10.88 -8.94 7.47
N SER A 342 9.76 -9.61 7.13
CA SER A 342 8.59 -9.70 8.00
C SER A 342 8.82 -10.40 9.34
N ASP A 343 9.86 -11.21 9.46
CA ASP A 343 10.17 -11.91 10.72
C ASP A 343 10.72 -10.95 11.80
N VAL A 344 11.37 -9.85 11.37
CA VAL A 344 11.89 -8.80 12.27
C VAL A 344 10.81 -7.83 12.72
N ILE A 345 9.73 -7.67 11.95
CA ILE A 345 8.72 -6.65 12.17
C ILE A 345 7.76 -7.07 13.28
N ASP A 346 7.42 -6.14 14.17
CA ASP A 346 6.36 -6.27 15.16
C ASP A 346 5.01 -5.77 14.62
N GLU A 347 4.98 -4.53 14.17
CA GLU A 347 3.79 -3.92 13.59
C GLU A 347 4.15 -2.86 12.55
N PHE A 348 3.20 -2.51 11.70
CA PHE A 348 3.28 -1.28 10.93
C PHE A 348 2.00 -0.45 11.06
N THR A 349 2.18 0.85 11.04
CA THR A 349 1.11 1.85 11.05
C THR A 349 1.20 2.68 9.79
N LEU A 350 0.10 2.75 9.05
CA LEU A 350 -0.05 3.60 7.89
C LEU A 350 -0.94 4.78 8.22
N TYR A 351 -0.43 5.99 8.02
CA TYR A 351 -1.15 7.24 8.14
C TYR A 351 -1.51 7.76 6.74
N LYS A 352 -2.81 7.86 6.40
CA LYS A 352 -3.34 8.32 5.10
C LYS A 352 -3.99 9.70 5.14
N SER A 353 -4.39 10.18 6.34
CA SER A 353 -5.06 11.47 6.53
C SER A 353 -4.42 12.28 7.64
N ASN A 354 -4.79 12.04 8.89
CA ASN A 354 -4.27 12.77 10.04
C ASN A 354 -2.83 12.33 10.37
N ILE A 355 -1.87 12.78 9.56
CA ILE A 355 -0.44 12.45 9.73
C ILE A 355 0.09 13.22 10.95
N PRO A 356 0.70 12.56 11.98
CA PRO A 356 1.26 13.26 13.13
C PRO A 356 2.27 14.35 12.75
N VAL A 357 2.25 15.50 13.47
CA VAL A 357 3.10 16.68 13.15
C VAL A 357 4.60 16.41 13.22
N LYS A 358 5.02 15.38 13.97
CA LYS A 358 6.41 14.91 14.04
C LYS A 358 6.96 14.46 12.66
N PHE A 359 6.07 14.17 11.71
CA PHE A 359 6.41 13.82 10.33
C PHE A 359 6.14 14.97 9.37
N GLY A 360 7.01 15.17 8.39
CA GLY A 360 6.90 16.17 7.34
C GLY A 360 7.54 15.70 6.04
N GLY A 361 7.62 16.61 5.05
CA GLY A 361 8.32 16.38 3.80
C GLY A 361 7.66 15.42 2.82
N ARG A 362 6.40 14.98 3.06
CA ARG A 362 5.63 14.12 2.17
C ARG A 362 4.14 14.46 2.23
N LEU A 363 3.47 14.41 1.07
CA LEU A 363 2.09 14.87 0.95
C LEU A 363 1.03 13.80 1.20
N SER A 364 1.35 12.51 1.05
CA SER A 364 0.31 11.50 0.95
C SER A 364 0.21 10.60 2.15
N SER A 365 1.27 9.91 2.50
CA SER A 365 1.22 8.95 3.60
C SER A 365 2.57 8.72 4.27
N ILE A 366 2.49 8.22 5.50
CA ILE A 366 3.65 7.76 6.26
C ILE A 366 3.41 6.29 6.64
N PHE A 367 4.39 5.44 6.33
CA PHE A 367 4.51 4.08 6.81
C PHE A 367 5.49 4.03 7.97
N GLU A 368 5.01 3.87 9.17
CA GLU A 368 5.82 3.70 10.36
C GLU A 368 5.88 2.21 10.72
N ILE A 369 7.03 1.58 10.48
CA ILE A 369 7.28 0.17 10.74
C ILE A 369 8.09 0.06 12.02
N THR A 370 7.62 -0.75 12.95
CA THR A 370 8.31 -1.02 14.22
C THR A 370 8.92 -2.42 14.18
N ALA A 371 10.22 -2.52 14.41
CA ALA A 371 10.89 -3.80 14.56
C ALA A 371 10.73 -4.35 15.99
N LYS A 372 10.74 -5.68 16.11
CA LYS A 372 10.75 -6.37 17.40
C LYS A 372 11.97 -5.99 18.23
N GLN A 373 11.83 -5.95 19.54
CA GLN A 373 12.93 -5.63 20.46
C GLN A 373 13.84 -6.81 20.77
N GLY A 374 13.45 -8.04 20.40
CA GLY A 374 14.14 -9.27 20.79
C GLY A 374 13.73 -9.81 22.16
N ASN A 375 14.00 -11.07 22.40
CA ASN A 375 13.63 -11.76 23.64
C ASN A 375 14.61 -11.38 24.76
N LYS A 376 14.10 -10.90 25.90
CA LYS A 376 14.92 -10.48 27.06
C LYS A 376 15.24 -11.62 28.04
N GLU A 377 14.61 -12.78 27.86
CA GLU A 377 14.72 -13.89 28.85
C GLU A 377 15.55 -15.06 28.34
N ARG A 378 15.39 -15.41 27.05
CA ARG A 378 16.00 -16.60 26.44
C ARG A 378 16.43 -16.36 24.99
N TYR A 379 17.43 -17.15 24.54
CA TYR A 379 17.83 -17.20 23.15
C TYR A 379 16.84 -18.03 22.36
N THR A 380 16.37 -17.52 21.24
CA THR A 380 15.51 -18.22 20.31
C THR A 380 15.93 -17.92 18.86
N SER A 381 15.64 -18.86 17.98
CA SER A 381 15.85 -18.66 16.54
C SER A 381 14.62 -19.13 15.78
N SER A 382 14.33 -18.48 14.69
CA SER A 382 13.27 -18.88 13.77
C SER A 382 13.69 -18.58 12.33
N GLY A 383 13.02 -19.20 11.39
CA GLY A 383 13.32 -18.95 9.99
C GLY A 383 12.37 -19.67 9.05
N GLY A 384 12.67 -19.61 7.78
CA GLY A 384 11.90 -20.29 6.74
C GLY A 384 12.73 -20.50 5.48
N ILE A 385 12.39 -21.56 4.77
CA ILE A 385 12.98 -21.93 3.49
C ILE A 385 11.82 -22.11 2.52
N SER A 386 11.88 -21.39 1.41
CA SER A 386 10.97 -21.49 0.26
C SER A 386 11.75 -21.93 -0.98
N PRO A 387 11.12 -22.21 -2.11
CA PRO A 387 11.86 -22.52 -3.33
C PRO A 387 12.78 -21.38 -3.83
N ILE A 388 12.54 -20.14 -3.40
CA ILE A 388 13.20 -18.96 -3.94
C ILE A 388 14.06 -18.27 -2.88
N THR A 389 13.63 -18.28 -1.59
CA THR A 389 14.25 -17.51 -0.52
C THR A 389 14.52 -18.35 0.71
N GLY A 390 15.59 -17.99 1.43
CA GLY A 390 15.91 -18.47 2.76
C GLY A 390 16.01 -17.30 3.74
N ARG A 391 15.48 -17.49 4.97
CA ARG A 391 15.53 -16.46 6.00
C ARG A 391 15.77 -17.09 7.38
N VAL A 392 16.46 -16.34 8.23
CA VAL A 392 16.73 -16.74 9.61
C VAL A 392 16.70 -15.52 10.51
N LEU A 393 16.20 -15.73 11.70
CA LEU A 393 16.13 -14.76 12.78
C LEU A 393 16.76 -15.33 14.02
N PHE A 394 17.65 -14.56 14.66
CA PHE A 394 18.23 -14.83 15.97
C PHE A 394 17.84 -13.74 16.93
N GLU A 395 17.39 -14.09 18.13
CA GLU A 395 17.08 -13.13 19.17
C GLU A 395 17.41 -13.68 20.55
N GLY A 396 17.72 -12.78 21.47
CA GLY A 396 18.03 -13.18 22.83
C GLY A 396 18.46 -12.02 23.72
N PRO A 397 18.66 -12.29 25.02
CA PRO A 397 19.15 -11.31 25.97
C PRO A 397 20.65 -11.01 25.77
N ILE A 398 21.01 -9.71 25.77
CA ILE A 398 22.40 -9.29 26.02
C ILE A 398 22.62 -9.32 27.54
N LYS A 399 21.65 -8.77 28.28
CA LYS A 399 21.54 -8.90 29.74
C LYS A 399 20.10 -9.23 30.08
N LYS A 400 19.87 -10.36 30.78
CA LYS A 400 18.52 -10.82 31.12
C LYS A 400 17.67 -9.69 31.69
N ASN A 401 16.42 -9.64 31.24
CA ASN A 401 15.36 -8.70 31.63
C ASN A 401 15.62 -7.23 31.28
N THR A 402 16.84 -6.84 30.90
CA THR A 402 17.20 -5.42 30.66
C THR A 402 17.53 -5.13 29.21
N SER A 403 18.33 -5.99 28.54
CA SER A 403 18.83 -5.70 27.22
C SER A 403 18.68 -6.90 26.30
N SER A 404 18.32 -6.67 25.05
CA SER A 404 18.10 -7.73 24.07
C SER A 404 18.61 -7.32 22.69
N PHE A 405 18.81 -8.33 21.86
CA PHE A 405 19.09 -8.15 20.45
C PHE A 405 18.18 -9.00 19.57
N ILE A 406 18.03 -8.56 18.33
CA ILE A 406 17.44 -9.32 17.24
C ILE A 406 18.27 -9.11 15.99
N ILE A 407 18.59 -10.19 15.28
CA ILE A 407 19.32 -10.17 14.01
C ILE A 407 18.53 -11.02 13.02
N GLY A 408 18.11 -10.42 11.94
CA GLY A 408 17.38 -11.07 10.85
C GLY A 408 18.17 -11.02 9.57
N LEU A 409 18.31 -12.15 8.90
CA LEU A 409 18.97 -12.30 7.60
C LEU A 409 17.99 -12.94 6.62
N ARG A 410 17.97 -12.45 5.39
CA ARG A 410 17.24 -13.06 4.29
C ARG A 410 18.06 -12.95 2.99
N SER A 411 17.97 -13.97 2.15
CA SER A 411 18.59 -13.98 0.82
C SER A 411 17.77 -14.81 -0.14
N THR A 412 17.86 -14.51 -1.42
CA THR A 412 17.31 -15.32 -2.51
C THR A 412 18.37 -16.24 -3.11
N TYR A 413 17.92 -17.32 -3.74
CA TYR A 413 18.68 -18.25 -4.56
C TYR A 413 17.84 -18.67 -5.80
N SER A 414 17.25 -17.65 -6.48
CA SER A 414 16.26 -17.87 -7.55
C SER A 414 16.85 -18.21 -8.92
N ASP A 415 18.15 -18.14 -9.13
CA ASP A 415 18.80 -18.35 -10.44
C ASP A 415 18.50 -19.71 -11.07
N TRP A 416 18.34 -20.76 -10.26
CA TRP A 416 17.97 -22.08 -10.77
C TRP A 416 16.61 -22.08 -11.47
N LEU A 417 15.67 -21.22 -11.03
CA LEU A 417 14.34 -21.10 -11.62
C LEU A 417 14.40 -20.39 -12.98
N LEU A 418 15.23 -19.34 -13.10
CA LEU A 418 15.44 -18.63 -14.36
C LEU A 418 16.06 -19.54 -15.42
N LYS A 419 16.95 -20.44 -15.03
CA LYS A 419 17.56 -21.45 -15.92
C LYS A 419 16.58 -22.45 -16.53
N LEU A 420 15.37 -22.60 -15.94
CA LEU A 420 14.29 -23.43 -16.49
C LEU A 420 13.47 -22.72 -17.57
N ALA A 421 13.67 -21.42 -17.78
CA ALA A 421 12.95 -20.66 -18.78
C ALA A 421 13.30 -21.14 -20.21
N LYS A 422 12.30 -21.10 -21.10
CA LYS A 422 12.49 -21.42 -22.52
C LYS A 422 13.13 -20.26 -23.29
N ASN A 423 12.91 -19.02 -22.86
CA ASN A 423 13.50 -17.83 -23.47
C ASN A 423 14.99 -17.77 -23.12
N PRO A 424 15.92 -17.72 -24.10
CA PRO A 424 17.35 -17.62 -23.86
C PRO A 424 17.75 -16.44 -22.99
N ASP A 425 17.17 -15.26 -23.23
CA ASP A 425 17.50 -14.04 -22.47
C ASP A 425 17.17 -14.21 -20.97
N ILE A 426 16.03 -14.83 -20.65
CA ILE A 426 15.66 -15.13 -19.25
C ILE A 426 16.56 -16.21 -18.66
N LYS A 427 16.91 -17.23 -19.45
CA LYS A 427 17.77 -18.35 -19.02
C LYS A 427 19.19 -17.87 -18.67
N GLU A 428 19.69 -16.87 -19.37
CA GLU A 428 21.01 -16.26 -19.14
C GLU A 428 21.00 -15.15 -18.10
N SER A 429 19.82 -14.73 -17.63
CA SER A 429 19.68 -13.73 -16.60
C SER A 429 19.87 -14.30 -15.19
N SER A 430 20.25 -13.44 -14.25
CA SER A 430 20.27 -13.73 -12.81
C SER A 430 19.58 -12.64 -12.01
N ALA A 431 19.00 -13.02 -10.87
CA ALA A 431 18.26 -12.09 -10.03
C ALA A 431 18.42 -12.48 -8.56
N ASN A 432 19.22 -11.72 -7.84
CA ASN A 432 19.60 -11.99 -6.46
C ASN A 432 19.33 -10.79 -5.56
N PHE A 433 18.87 -11.03 -4.35
CA PHE A 433 18.79 -10.01 -3.30
C PHE A 433 19.12 -10.60 -1.94
N GLY A 434 19.46 -9.71 -1.02
CA GLY A 434 19.60 -10.05 0.39
C GLY A 434 19.34 -8.85 1.28
N ASP A 435 18.92 -9.13 2.49
CA ASP A 435 18.78 -8.14 3.55
C ASP A 435 19.30 -8.65 4.89
N ALA A 436 19.84 -7.72 5.67
CA ALA A 436 20.28 -7.92 7.05
C ALA A 436 19.74 -6.79 7.92
N VAL A 437 19.16 -7.16 9.03
CA VAL A 437 18.60 -6.25 10.03
C VAL A 437 19.12 -6.60 11.38
N ALA A 438 19.60 -5.60 12.13
CA ALA A 438 20.00 -5.75 13.52
C ALA A 438 19.30 -4.70 14.39
N ASN A 439 18.74 -5.11 15.52
CA ASN A 439 18.11 -4.22 16.48
C ASN A 439 18.56 -4.56 17.89
N PHE A 440 19.18 -3.60 18.56
CA PHE A 440 19.69 -3.73 19.94
C PHE A 440 18.89 -2.79 20.83
N THR A 441 18.30 -3.32 21.90
CA THR A 441 17.54 -2.56 22.86
C THR A 441 18.19 -2.64 24.24
N PHE A 442 18.49 -1.49 24.82
CA PHE A 442 19.12 -1.34 26.13
C PHE A 442 18.18 -0.54 27.05
N ASN A 443 17.66 -1.15 28.12
CA ASN A 443 16.96 -0.42 29.16
C ASN A 443 17.98 -0.06 30.23
N LEU A 444 18.24 1.25 30.37
CA LEU A 444 19.15 1.82 31.36
C LEU A 444 18.32 2.31 32.58
N GLY A 445 18.02 1.34 33.47
CA GLY A 445 17.07 1.59 34.56
C GLY A 445 15.61 1.62 34.07
N ASN A 446 14.76 2.38 34.80
CA ASN A 446 13.32 2.44 34.54
C ASN A 446 12.90 3.65 33.67
N LYS A 447 13.82 4.57 33.41
CA LYS A 447 13.50 5.83 32.73
C LYS A 447 14.11 5.93 31.33
N ASP A 448 15.22 5.27 31.07
CA ASP A 448 15.98 5.43 29.85
C ASP A 448 16.00 4.14 29.04
N GLN A 449 15.71 4.27 27.75
CA GLN A 449 15.85 3.20 26.76
C GLN A 449 16.65 3.72 25.58
N ILE A 450 17.66 2.97 25.19
CA ILE A 450 18.42 3.19 23.94
C ILE A 450 18.09 2.06 22.97
N ASN A 451 17.72 2.42 21.76
CA ASN A 451 17.52 1.51 20.64
C ASN A 451 18.50 1.85 19.54
N LEU A 452 19.34 0.89 19.16
CA LEU A 452 20.23 0.97 18.01
C LEU A 452 19.73 0.01 16.95
N PHE A 453 19.30 0.55 15.82
CA PHE A 453 18.79 -0.20 14.69
C PHE A 453 19.71 -0.01 13.49
N SER A 454 20.02 -1.09 12.76
CA SER A 454 20.80 -1.08 11.54
C SER A 454 20.14 -1.93 10.47
N TYR A 455 20.19 -1.45 9.24
CA TYR A 455 19.57 -2.06 8.08
C TYR A 455 20.54 -2.03 6.89
N TYR A 456 20.63 -3.16 6.20
CA TYR A 456 21.33 -3.33 4.96
C TYR A 456 20.49 -4.14 3.98
N SER A 457 20.35 -3.69 2.74
CA SER A 457 19.80 -4.49 1.67
C SER A 457 20.56 -4.29 0.37
N TYR A 458 20.62 -5.32 -0.45
CA TYR A 458 21.17 -5.25 -1.80
C TYR A 458 20.30 -6.04 -2.78
N ASP A 459 20.36 -5.60 -4.01
CA ASP A 459 19.79 -6.27 -5.18
C ASP A 459 20.79 -6.28 -6.32
N GLN A 460 20.82 -7.36 -7.04
CA GLN A 460 21.60 -7.52 -8.26
C GLN A 460 20.74 -8.25 -9.29
N MET A 461 20.51 -7.59 -10.42
CA MET A 461 19.79 -8.18 -11.57
C MET A 461 20.68 -8.08 -12.80
N ASP A 462 21.05 -9.20 -13.34
CA ASP A 462 21.76 -9.30 -14.61
C ASP A 462 20.74 -9.75 -15.68
N LEU A 463 20.50 -8.91 -16.67
CA LEU A 463 19.58 -9.19 -17.77
C LEU A 463 20.34 -9.67 -18.99
N ALA A 464 20.27 -10.97 -19.28
CA ALA A 464 20.87 -11.63 -20.44
C ALA A 464 22.37 -11.36 -20.60
N LYS A 465 23.09 -11.10 -19.48
CA LYS A 465 24.50 -10.69 -19.43
C LYS A 465 24.83 -9.42 -20.21
N ARG A 466 23.82 -8.59 -20.49
CA ARG A 466 23.96 -7.32 -21.22
C ARG A 466 23.88 -6.12 -20.31
N THR A 467 22.96 -6.15 -19.34
CA THR A 467 22.77 -5.06 -18.40
C THR A 467 22.69 -5.59 -16.99
N ASN A 468 23.52 -5.04 -16.10
CA ASN A 468 23.58 -5.39 -14.69
C ASN A 468 23.06 -4.20 -13.85
N TYR A 469 21.98 -4.41 -13.10
CA TYR A 469 21.43 -3.44 -12.17
C TYR A 469 21.78 -3.80 -10.75
N ASN A 470 22.38 -2.85 -10.02
CA ASN A 470 22.69 -2.99 -8.60
C ASN A 470 22.04 -1.85 -7.83
N TYR A 471 21.34 -2.15 -6.75
CA TYR A 471 20.87 -1.13 -5.82
C TYR A 471 20.97 -1.60 -4.38
N LYS A 472 21.23 -0.65 -3.48
CA LYS A 472 21.51 -0.91 -2.06
C LYS A 472 20.85 0.15 -1.20
N ASN A 473 20.27 -0.29 -0.07
CA ASN A 473 19.95 0.59 1.04
C ASN A 473 20.85 0.24 2.22
N ILE A 474 21.42 1.26 2.84
CA ILE A 474 22.27 1.14 4.04
C ILE A 474 21.84 2.21 5.02
N GLY A 475 21.60 1.84 6.26
CA GLY A 475 21.25 2.86 7.25
C GLY A 475 21.28 2.38 8.67
N SER A 476 21.31 3.35 9.57
CA SER A 476 21.24 3.12 11.01
C SER A 476 20.47 4.24 11.68
N SER A 477 19.77 3.91 12.76
CA SER A 477 19.15 4.86 13.66
C SER A 477 19.52 4.57 15.10
N LEU A 478 19.79 5.64 15.85
CA LEU A 478 19.97 5.62 17.29
C LEU A 478 18.82 6.41 17.89
N VAL A 479 18.01 5.77 18.70
CA VAL A 479 16.85 6.39 19.40
C VAL A 479 17.08 6.28 20.90
N TRP A 480 17.14 7.42 21.55
CA TRP A 480 17.11 7.50 23.01
C TRP A 480 15.75 8.00 23.45
N LYS A 481 15.09 7.20 24.28
CA LYS A 481 13.81 7.53 24.92
C LYS A 481 14.02 7.73 26.42
N HIS A 482 13.64 8.90 26.92
CA HIS A 482 13.66 9.24 28.33
C HIS A 482 12.26 9.43 28.88
N LEU A 483 11.93 8.78 29.99
CA LEU A 483 10.69 8.96 30.73
C LEU A 483 10.92 9.92 31.90
N PHE A 484 10.41 11.16 31.81
CA PHE A 484 10.43 12.08 32.93
C PHE A 484 9.59 11.53 34.09
N ASN A 485 8.43 10.96 33.75
CA ASN A 485 7.51 10.27 34.65
C ASN A 485 6.74 9.19 33.87
N ASN A 486 5.74 8.55 34.48
CA ASN A 486 5.01 7.43 33.84
C ASN A 486 4.22 7.81 32.55
N VAL A 487 4.05 9.12 32.26
CA VAL A 487 3.19 9.60 31.16
C VAL A 487 3.89 10.58 30.22
N ASN A 488 4.97 11.25 30.67
CA ASN A 488 5.71 12.21 29.86
C ASN A 488 7.03 11.62 29.39
N SER A 489 7.35 11.81 28.13
CA SER A 489 8.58 11.29 27.53
C SER A 489 9.25 12.28 26.59
N HIS A 490 10.53 12.06 26.36
CA HIS A 490 11.34 12.68 25.32
C HIS A 490 11.95 11.59 24.47
N ASP A 491 11.87 11.75 23.16
CA ASP A 491 12.46 10.86 22.18
C ASP A 491 13.46 11.67 21.35
N LEU A 492 14.76 11.28 21.38
CA LEU A 492 15.82 11.82 20.52
C LEU A 492 16.24 10.75 19.55
N SER A 493 16.17 11.05 18.25
CA SER A 493 16.65 10.15 17.20
C SER A 493 17.72 10.80 16.33
N ILE A 494 18.76 10.02 16.00
CA ILE A 494 19.83 10.36 15.05
C ILE A 494 19.83 9.25 14.02
N VAL A 495 19.78 9.64 12.76
CA VAL A 495 19.54 8.70 11.66
C VAL A 495 20.45 9.02 10.49
N GLN A 496 21.01 7.97 9.88
CA GLN A 496 21.71 8.02 8.60
C GLN A 496 21.13 6.96 7.67
N SER A 497 20.67 7.36 6.49
CA SER A 497 20.17 6.47 5.44
C SER A 497 20.83 6.80 4.10
N ILE A 498 21.22 5.78 3.37
CA ILE A 498 21.90 5.88 2.08
C ILE A 498 21.22 4.92 1.10
N TYR A 499 20.81 5.45 -0.03
CA TYR A 499 20.37 4.68 -1.18
C TYR A 499 21.34 4.86 -2.33
N ASN A 500 21.83 3.75 -2.89
CA ASN A 500 22.72 3.73 -4.06
C ASN A 500 22.09 2.92 -5.18
N PHE A 501 22.23 3.40 -6.39
CA PHE A 501 21.89 2.72 -7.62
C PHE A 501 23.07 2.72 -8.58
N SER A 502 23.30 1.61 -9.28
CA SER A 502 24.19 1.54 -10.44
C SER A 502 23.65 0.60 -11.50
N GLU A 503 23.83 1.00 -12.74
CA GLU A 503 23.55 0.25 -13.95
C GLU A 503 24.84 0.11 -14.74
N GLU A 504 25.19 -1.10 -15.15
CA GLU A 504 26.29 -1.38 -16.06
C GLU A 504 25.69 -1.97 -17.34
N SER A 505 25.94 -1.34 -18.48
CA SER A 505 25.53 -1.81 -19.79
C SER A 505 26.71 -2.24 -20.60
N ASN A 506 26.70 -3.50 -21.07
CA ASN A 506 27.74 -4.11 -21.90
C ASN A 506 27.14 -4.72 -23.16
N ASP A 507 26.00 -4.24 -23.62
CA ASP A 507 25.32 -4.75 -24.82
C ASP A 507 26.16 -4.51 -26.11
N ILE A 508 26.82 -3.34 -26.16
CA ILE A 508 27.70 -2.93 -27.24
C ILE A 508 29.02 -2.44 -26.63
N ALA A 509 30.14 -3.10 -26.90
CA ALA A 509 31.44 -2.82 -26.28
C ALA A 509 31.88 -1.34 -26.41
N VAL A 510 31.72 -0.76 -27.62
CA VAL A 510 32.07 0.67 -27.84
C VAL A 510 31.10 1.68 -27.18
N ALA A 511 29.94 1.23 -26.72
CA ALA A 511 28.95 2.03 -26.01
C ALA A 511 28.72 1.53 -24.59
N SER A 512 29.64 0.72 -24.05
CA SER A 512 29.54 0.16 -22.70
C SER A 512 29.78 1.24 -21.64
N TYR A 513 28.93 1.25 -20.59
CA TYR A 513 28.96 2.29 -19.57
C TYR A 513 28.57 1.77 -18.19
N THR A 514 28.96 2.52 -17.17
CA THR A 514 28.41 2.50 -15.84
C THR A 514 27.68 3.82 -15.58
N HIS A 515 26.40 3.72 -15.19
CA HIS A 515 25.60 4.83 -14.71
C HIS A 515 25.28 4.65 -13.24
N SER A 516 25.48 5.68 -12.41
CA SER A 516 25.21 5.59 -10.98
C SER A 516 24.56 6.85 -10.43
N ASN A 517 23.72 6.69 -9.41
CA ASN A 517 23.16 7.77 -8.61
C ASN A 517 23.11 7.36 -7.13
N LYS A 518 22.98 8.36 -6.24
CA LYS A 518 23.01 8.13 -4.79
C LYS A 518 22.18 9.19 -4.08
N LEU A 519 21.48 8.80 -3.02
CA LEU A 519 20.80 9.70 -2.09
C LEU A 519 21.28 9.42 -0.67
N GLU A 520 21.72 10.46 0.03
CA GLU A 520 22.07 10.42 1.45
C GLU A 520 21.08 11.29 2.24
N HIS A 521 20.62 10.75 3.37
CA HIS A 521 19.70 11.39 4.29
C HIS A 521 20.26 11.27 5.71
N THR A 522 20.60 12.41 6.32
CA THR A 522 20.98 12.49 7.73
C THR A 522 19.92 13.26 8.47
N GLU A 523 19.31 12.67 9.51
CA GLU A 523 18.20 13.27 10.27
C GLU A 523 18.51 13.31 11.76
N ILE A 524 18.21 14.45 12.39
CA ILE A 524 18.17 14.59 13.86
C ILE A 524 16.77 15.07 14.21
N LYS A 525 16.10 14.34 15.12
CA LYS A 525 14.75 14.69 15.58
C LYS A 525 14.67 14.57 17.09
N SER A 526 14.11 15.60 17.73
CA SER A 526 13.82 15.65 19.16
C SER A 526 12.33 15.89 19.35
N SER A 527 11.64 15.04 20.09
CA SER A 527 10.19 15.08 20.29
C SER A 527 9.84 14.89 21.76
N PHE A 528 9.06 15.81 22.32
CA PHE A 528 8.55 15.78 23.68
C PHE A 528 7.06 15.43 23.66
N ASN A 529 6.66 14.47 24.50
CA ASN A 529 5.29 14.05 24.70
C ASN A 529 4.87 14.38 26.14
N ILE A 530 3.88 15.24 26.29
CA ILE A 530 3.34 15.70 27.58
C ILE A 530 1.89 15.23 27.70
N ASN A 531 1.65 14.26 28.59
CA ASN A 531 0.35 13.62 28.79
C ASN A 531 -0.17 13.72 30.23
N ASN A 532 0.49 14.54 31.09
CA ASN A 532 0.09 14.76 32.48
C ASN A 532 -0.89 15.91 32.64
N ILE A 533 -1.24 16.63 31.60
CA ILE A 533 -2.27 17.67 31.60
C ILE A 533 -3.60 16.97 31.32
N LYS A 534 -4.56 17.18 32.21
CA LYS A 534 -5.87 16.55 32.11
C LYS A 534 -6.52 16.85 30.77
N ASP A 535 -7.02 15.81 30.10
CA ASP A 535 -7.72 15.85 28.82
C ASP A 535 -6.89 16.37 27.62
N HIS A 536 -5.56 16.57 27.80
CA HIS A 536 -4.65 17.01 26.75
C HIS A 536 -3.51 16.01 26.51
N LYS A 537 -3.12 15.83 25.24
CA LYS A 537 -1.90 15.14 24.84
C LYS A 537 -1.10 16.04 23.92
N ILE A 538 -0.08 16.66 24.45
CA ILE A 538 0.74 17.64 23.73
C ILE A 538 2.00 16.93 23.21
N ASN A 539 2.28 17.11 21.92
CA ASN A 539 3.54 16.72 21.31
C ASN A 539 4.19 17.95 20.66
N PHE A 540 5.47 18.18 20.95
CA PHE A 540 6.22 19.26 20.32
C PHE A 540 7.69 18.86 20.14
N GLY A 541 8.37 19.54 19.23
CA GLY A 541 9.77 19.22 18.99
C GLY A 541 10.36 19.92 17.80
N LEU A 542 11.53 19.44 17.42
CA LEU A 542 12.29 19.90 16.26
C LEU A 542 12.79 18.71 15.44
N ASN A 543 12.95 18.96 14.16
CA ASN A 543 13.48 18.01 13.20
C ASN A 543 14.39 18.75 12.21
N SER A 544 15.54 18.18 11.88
CA SER A 544 16.41 18.71 10.85
C SER A 544 16.99 17.57 10.01
N ILE A 545 16.88 17.71 8.68
CA ILE A 545 17.31 16.70 7.70
C ILE A 545 18.30 17.36 6.74
N LEU A 546 19.46 16.75 6.57
CA LEU A 546 20.40 17.07 5.51
C LEU A 546 20.25 16.05 4.39
N TYR A 547 19.85 16.52 3.21
CA TYR A 547 19.84 15.76 1.97
C TYR A 547 21.09 16.02 1.14
N GLN A 548 21.68 14.94 0.57
CA GLN A 548 22.67 15.02 -0.48
C GLN A 548 22.25 14.06 -1.60
N VAL A 549 21.94 14.61 -2.76
CA VAL A 549 21.47 13.87 -3.93
C VAL A 549 22.53 13.96 -5.02
N TYR A 550 23.20 12.84 -5.29
CA TYR A 550 24.17 12.71 -6.39
C TYR A 550 23.37 12.48 -7.67
N ARG A 551 23.43 13.46 -8.58
CA ARG A 551 22.51 13.62 -9.72
C ARG A 551 22.71 12.58 -10.82
N GLY A 552 23.89 11.97 -10.88
CA GLY A 552 24.25 10.92 -11.81
C GLY A 552 25.68 11.05 -12.27
N LYS A 553 26.32 9.90 -12.43
CA LYS A 553 27.68 9.77 -12.96
C LYS A 553 27.66 8.73 -14.08
N TYR A 554 28.27 9.06 -15.20
CA TYR A 554 28.44 8.21 -16.36
C TYR A 554 29.92 7.97 -16.57
N GLU A 555 30.33 6.71 -16.68
CA GLU A 555 31.74 6.30 -16.87
C GLU A 555 31.82 5.20 -17.92
N PRO A 556 32.88 5.18 -18.76
CA PRO A 556 33.13 4.04 -19.65
C PRO A 556 33.37 2.77 -18.83
N LEU A 557 32.73 1.66 -19.21
CA LEU A 557 32.87 0.38 -18.53
C LEU A 557 34.13 -0.37 -18.94
N SER A 558 34.65 -0.12 -20.16
CA SER A 558 35.82 -0.77 -20.69
C SER A 558 36.72 0.22 -21.45
N LEU A 559 37.97 -0.19 -21.75
CA LEU A 559 38.86 0.60 -22.56
C LEU A 559 38.43 0.76 -24.03
N GLU A 560 37.53 -0.09 -24.50
CA GLU A 560 36.95 -0.03 -25.85
C GLU A 560 35.75 0.94 -25.94
N SER A 561 35.26 1.36 -24.80
CA SER A 561 34.12 2.28 -24.74
C SER A 561 34.51 3.69 -25.20
N LEU A 562 33.70 4.25 -26.08
CA LEU A 562 33.79 5.62 -26.57
C LEU A 562 32.90 6.59 -25.77
N ILE A 563 32.35 6.14 -24.65
CA ILE A 563 31.54 6.98 -23.76
C ILE A 563 32.44 7.96 -23.02
N ASP A 564 32.11 9.23 -23.08
CA ASP A 564 32.75 10.26 -22.29
C ASP A 564 32.30 10.21 -20.83
N SER A 565 33.26 10.30 -19.90
CA SER A 565 32.95 10.40 -18.48
C SER A 565 32.25 11.72 -18.18
N LYS A 566 31.09 11.67 -17.53
CA LYS A 566 30.32 12.83 -17.11
C LYS A 566 29.80 12.65 -15.68
N ASP A 567 30.06 13.66 -14.83
CA ASP A 567 29.55 13.75 -13.46
C ASP A 567 28.67 15.00 -13.33
N LEU A 568 27.41 14.82 -12.97
CA LEU A 568 26.45 15.93 -12.79
C LEU A 568 26.54 16.58 -11.41
N GLY A 569 27.49 16.13 -10.56
CA GLY A 569 27.66 16.64 -9.22
C GLY A 569 26.53 16.26 -8.27
N LYS A 570 26.36 17.02 -7.20
CA LYS A 570 25.38 16.75 -6.16
C LYS A 570 24.54 17.97 -5.80
N GLU A 571 23.26 17.75 -5.56
CA GLU A 571 22.36 18.70 -4.92
C GLU A 571 22.46 18.55 -3.39
N LYS A 572 22.39 19.66 -2.65
CA LYS A 572 22.45 19.69 -1.20
C LYS A 572 21.34 20.56 -0.64
N GLY A 573 20.60 20.06 0.34
CA GLY A 573 19.51 20.78 0.97
C GLY A 573 19.36 20.44 2.44
N ILE A 574 18.94 21.44 3.23
CA ILE A 574 18.61 21.25 4.64
C ILE A 574 17.12 21.56 4.81
N GLU A 575 16.37 20.59 5.33
CA GLU A 575 14.98 20.75 5.74
C GLU A 575 14.94 20.78 7.28
N SER A 576 14.60 21.91 7.86
CA SER A 576 14.46 22.07 9.32
C SER A 576 13.02 22.41 9.66
N ALA A 577 12.51 21.90 10.77
CA ALA A 577 11.15 22.16 11.19
C ALA A 577 11.00 22.23 12.71
N LEU A 578 10.09 23.11 13.13
CA LEU A 578 9.54 23.15 14.48
C LEU A 578 8.08 22.69 14.41
N PHE A 579 7.65 21.87 15.37
CA PHE A 579 6.29 21.37 15.39
C PHE A 579 5.70 21.34 16.78
N ILE A 580 4.39 21.51 16.85
CA ILE A 580 3.57 21.36 18.05
C ILE A 580 2.20 20.85 17.68
N SER A 581 1.65 19.95 18.47
CA SER A 581 0.26 19.51 18.40
C SER A 581 -0.33 19.25 19.76
N ASP A 582 -1.65 19.38 19.84
CA ASP A 582 -2.45 19.00 21.02
C ASP A 582 -3.65 18.17 20.57
N GLU A 583 -3.87 17.05 21.25
CA GLU A 583 -5.11 16.30 21.19
C GLU A 583 -5.90 16.59 22.47
N TRP A 584 -7.00 17.30 22.32
CA TRP A 584 -7.84 17.75 23.41
C TRP A 584 -9.17 16.98 23.45
N THR A 585 -9.46 16.34 24.58
CA THR A 585 -10.73 15.67 24.86
C THR A 585 -11.69 16.68 25.49
N LEU A 586 -12.42 17.43 24.63
CA LEU A 586 -13.37 18.48 25.05
C LEU A 586 -14.53 17.93 25.88
N SER A 587 -14.96 16.71 25.57
CA SER A 587 -16.01 16.00 26.33
C SER A 587 -15.88 14.49 26.08
N PRO A 588 -16.59 13.63 26.81
CA PRO A 588 -16.60 12.18 26.52
C PRO A 588 -17.03 11.80 25.10
N LYS A 589 -17.64 12.73 24.36
CA LYS A 589 -18.11 12.51 22.98
C LYS A 589 -17.32 13.28 21.92
N LEU A 590 -16.59 14.33 22.28
CA LEU A 590 -15.90 15.21 21.35
C LEU A 590 -14.42 15.32 21.68
N SER A 591 -13.59 14.90 20.76
CA SER A 591 -12.14 15.12 20.80
C SER A 591 -11.70 15.89 19.57
N VAL A 592 -10.76 16.81 19.73
CA VAL A 592 -10.19 17.62 18.64
C VAL A 592 -8.67 17.51 18.72
N SER A 593 -8.03 17.38 17.59
CA SER A 593 -6.58 17.45 17.47
C SER A 593 -6.21 18.62 16.57
N ALA A 594 -5.28 19.44 16.99
CA ALA A 594 -4.73 20.54 16.20
C ALA A 594 -3.21 20.49 16.25
N GLY A 595 -2.58 20.75 15.12
CA GLY A 595 -1.13 20.72 15.01
C GLY A 595 -0.60 21.71 13.99
N LEU A 596 0.56 22.28 14.31
CA LEU A 596 1.30 23.21 13.46
C LEU A 596 2.73 22.69 13.29
N ARG A 597 3.24 22.81 12.07
CA ARG A 597 4.64 22.56 11.73
C ARG A 597 5.14 23.64 10.78
N TYR A 598 6.14 24.40 11.21
CA TYR A 598 6.83 25.35 10.35
C TYR A 598 8.06 24.68 9.76
N ASN A 599 8.12 24.56 8.44
CA ASN A 599 9.24 24.01 7.69
C ASN A 599 10.06 25.13 7.06
N LEU A 600 11.37 25.01 7.14
CA LEU A 600 12.33 25.84 6.42
C LEU A 600 13.23 24.90 5.62
N PHE A 601 13.12 24.97 4.29
CA PHE A 601 14.00 24.26 3.38
C PHE A 601 15.00 25.25 2.78
N THR A 602 16.29 24.89 2.79
CA THR A 602 17.36 25.70 2.24
C THR A 602 18.20 24.86 1.27
N TYR A 603 18.19 25.26 0.00
CA TYR A 603 19.01 24.69 -1.06
C TYR A 603 20.38 25.33 -1.08
N LEU A 604 21.46 24.51 -1.17
CA LEU A 604 22.86 24.94 -0.97
C LEU A 604 23.73 24.63 -2.18
N GLY A 605 24.69 25.49 -2.47
CA GLY A 605 25.79 25.25 -3.42
C GLY A 605 26.82 24.20 -2.93
N ALA A 606 27.80 23.84 -3.77
CA ALA A 606 28.19 24.43 -5.04
C ALA A 606 27.28 24.02 -6.21
N GLN A 607 26.72 24.97 -6.92
CA GLN A 607 25.90 24.77 -8.11
C GLN A 607 25.97 26.02 -9.02
N ASP A 608 25.89 25.75 -10.32
CA ASP A 608 25.59 26.76 -11.32
C ASP A 608 24.09 26.78 -11.59
N VAL A 609 23.48 27.95 -11.54
CA VAL A 609 22.04 28.12 -11.65
C VAL A 609 21.72 29.04 -12.80
N ASN A 610 20.96 28.52 -13.78
CA ASN A 610 20.48 29.34 -14.90
C ASN A 610 19.33 30.23 -14.46
N VAL A 611 19.43 31.53 -14.85
CA VAL A 611 18.35 32.49 -14.72
C VAL A 611 17.70 32.64 -16.09
N TYR A 612 16.40 32.42 -16.16
CA TYR A 612 15.62 32.53 -17.41
C TYR A 612 14.86 33.84 -17.47
N LEU A 613 14.57 34.28 -18.67
CA LEU A 613 13.63 35.38 -18.88
C LEU A 613 12.30 35.10 -18.20
N ASP A 614 11.78 36.10 -17.47
CA ASP A 614 10.51 35.95 -16.74
C ASP A 614 9.37 35.61 -17.70
N ASN A 615 8.48 34.74 -17.26
CA ASN A 615 7.29 34.29 -17.99
C ASN A 615 7.52 33.59 -19.33
N LEU A 616 8.75 33.27 -19.70
CA LEU A 616 9.05 32.48 -20.90
C LEU A 616 9.38 31.04 -20.56
N PRO A 617 9.26 30.12 -21.55
CA PRO A 617 9.67 28.72 -21.34
C PRO A 617 11.14 28.61 -20.93
N LYS A 618 11.42 27.71 -19.99
CA LYS A 618 12.80 27.40 -19.59
C LYS A 618 13.45 26.55 -20.67
N ILE A 619 14.11 27.20 -21.59
CA ILE A 619 14.89 26.62 -22.67
C ILE A 619 16.22 27.36 -22.78
N SER A 620 17.21 26.79 -23.43
CA SER A 620 18.57 27.32 -23.48
C SER A 620 18.65 28.74 -24.09
N THR A 621 17.77 29.04 -25.06
CA THR A 621 17.72 30.37 -25.70
C THR A 621 17.16 31.47 -24.81
N ASN A 622 16.48 31.13 -23.72
CA ASN A 622 15.90 32.09 -22.78
C ASN A 622 16.73 32.28 -21.51
N ILE A 623 17.95 31.72 -21.47
CA ILE A 623 18.90 31.96 -20.38
C ILE A 623 19.49 33.36 -20.53
N ILE A 624 19.38 34.17 -19.49
CA ILE A 624 19.92 35.55 -19.45
C ILE A 624 21.18 35.67 -18.60
N ASP A 625 21.35 34.76 -17.64
CA ASP A 625 22.49 34.74 -16.74
C ASP A 625 22.70 33.35 -16.13
N THR A 626 23.90 33.05 -15.65
CA THR A 626 24.24 31.85 -14.88
C THR A 626 24.92 32.25 -13.58
N LEU A 627 24.23 32.06 -12.47
CA LEU A 627 24.75 32.38 -11.15
C LEU A 627 25.62 31.22 -10.63
N HIS A 628 26.81 31.54 -10.14
CA HIS A 628 27.78 30.57 -9.61
C HIS A 628 27.83 30.62 -8.08
N PHE A 629 27.43 29.56 -7.42
CA PHE A 629 27.42 29.47 -5.96
C PHE A 629 28.53 28.57 -5.43
N LYS A 630 29.19 29.01 -4.36
CA LYS A 630 30.24 28.24 -3.68
C LYS A 630 29.64 27.14 -2.80
N ASN A 631 30.49 26.21 -2.35
CA ASN A 631 30.07 25.11 -1.46
C ASN A 631 29.43 25.67 -0.17
N ASN A 632 28.26 25.15 0.16
CA ASN A 632 27.42 25.54 1.30
C ASN A 632 26.86 26.99 1.25
N GLU A 633 27.02 27.71 0.15
CA GLU A 633 26.37 28.99 -0.04
C GLU A 633 24.86 28.81 -0.23
N ILE A 634 24.06 29.71 0.34
CA ILE A 634 22.58 29.62 0.22
C ILE A 634 22.16 30.08 -1.17
N ILE A 635 21.55 29.19 -1.93
CA ILE A 635 21.00 29.48 -3.26
C ILE A 635 19.57 29.95 -3.15
N LYS A 636 18.74 29.21 -2.42
CA LYS A 636 17.30 29.48 -2.27
C LYS A 636 16.78 28.91 -0.96
N SER A 637 15.86 29.65 -0.33
CA SER A 637 15.14 29.15 0.85
C SER A 637 13.64 29.22 0.61
N TYR A 638 12.93 28.20 1.12
CA TYR A 638 11.48 28.09 1.08
C TYR A 638 10.96 27.85 2.48
N GLY A 639 10.09 28.73 2.96
CA GLY A 639 9.34 28.57 4.21
C GLY A 639 7.95 28.02 3.93
N GLY A 640 7.45 27.14 4.79
CA GLY A 640 6.10 26.58 4.68
C GLY A 640 5.49 26.27 6.03
N LEU A 641 4.22 26.66 6.23
CA LEU A 641 3.46 26.33 7.43
C LEU A 641 2.46 25.21 7.11
N ASP A 642 2.64 24.06 7.75
CA ASP A 642 1.74 22.91 7.68
C ASP A 642 0.71 22.98 8.80
N TYR A 643 -0.55 22.75 8.46
CA TYR A 643 -1.66 22.67 9.42
C TYR A 643 -2.20 21.25 9.46
N ARG A 644 -2.60 20.78 10.62
CA ARG A 644 -3.26 19.50 10.81
C ARG A 644 -4.35 19.65 11.83
N ILE A 645 -5.58 19.43 11.41
CA ILE A 645 -6.76 19.57 12.26
C ILE A 645 -7.60 18.31 12.09
N ALA A 646 -8.00 17.70 13.18
CA ALA A 646 -8.93 16.58 13.14
C ALA A 646 -9.92 16.70 14.30
N ALA A 647 -11.14 16.24 14.08
CA ALA A 647 -12.19 16.17 15.07
C ALA A 647 -12.86 14.81 15.03
N ASN A 648 -13.19 14.27 16.20
CA ASN A 648 -13.97 13.05 16.36
C ASN A 648 -15.18 13.33 17.24
N TYR A 649 -16.38 13.06 16.72
CA TYR A 649 -17.61 13.11 17.50
C TYR A 649 -18.21 11.71 17.62
N MET A 650 -18.28 11.19 18.84
CA MET A 650 -18.90 9.90 19.16
C MET A 650 -20.40 10.11 19.47
N PHE A 651 -21.25 9.59 18.60
CA PHE A 651 -22.70 9.53 18.90
C PHE A 651 -22.96 8.60 20.07
N ASN A 652 -22.26 7.46 20.08
CA ASN A 652 -22.24 6.49 21.16
C ASN A 652 -20.90 5.73 21.16
N LYS A 653 -20.71 4.74 22.03
CA LYS A 653 -19.47 3.95 22.13
C LYS A 653 -19.08 3.15 20.88
N ASP A 654 -20.04 2.92 19.97
CA ASP A 654 -19.89 2.05 18.81
C ASP A 654 -19.97 2.82 17.47
N PHE A 655 -20.31 4.13 17.50
CA PHE A 655 -20.46 4.93 16.29
C PHE A 655 -19.87 6.33 16.44
N SER A 656 -19.04 6.73 15.48
CA SER A 656 -18.45 8.08 15.41
C SER A 656 -18.37 8.62 13.99
N ILE A 657 -18.30 9.94 13.89
CA ILE A 657 -17.92 10.70 12.71
C ILE A 657 -16.60 11.39 12.96
N LYS A 658 -15.72 11.37 11.96
CA LYS A 658 -14.44 12.07 12.01
C LYS A 658 -14.28 12.98 10.82
N LEU A 659 -13.63 14.11 11.04
CA LEU A 659 -13.25 15.08 10.03
C LEU A 659 -11.76 15.36 10.16
N SER A 660 -11.06 15.56 9.06
CA SER A 660 -9.66 15.99 9.08
C SER A 660 -9.32 16.90 7.92
N TYR A 661 -8.39 17.82 8.20
CA TYR A 661 -7.75 18.67 7.21
C TYR A 661 -6.24 18.69 7.46
N ASN A 662 -5.46 18.51 6.39
CA ASN A 662 -4.00 18.56 6.44
C ASN A 662 -3.48 19.42 5.30
N ARG A 663 -2.54 20.31 5.59
CA ARG A 663 -1.69 20.98 4.60
C ARG A 663 -0.25 20.56 4.83
N GLN A 664 0.47 20.22 3.75
CA GLN A 664 1.84 19.72 3.82
C GLN A 664 2.68 20.24 2.66
N HIS A 665 4.00 20.35 2.90
CA HIS A 665 5.01 20.70 1.90
C HIS A 665 5.95 19.52 1.66
N GLN A 666 6.41 19.40 0.40
CA GLN A 666 7.41 18.40 0.01
C GLN A 666 8.52 19.07 -0.79
N TYR A 667 9.78 18.81 -0.39
CA TYR A 667 10.97 19.45 -0.94
C TYR A 667 11.87 18.51 -1.74
N ILE A 668 11.58 17.21 -1.72
CA ILE A 668 12.28 16.18 -2.49
C ILE A 668 11.26 15.34 -3.25
N TYR A 669 11.50 15.10 -4.53
CA TYR A 669 10.61 14.35 -5.40
C TYR A 669 11.40 13.43 -6.32
N MET A 670 10.71 12.51 -6.97
CA MET A 670 11.30 11.50 -7.84
C MET A 670 10.96 11.79 -9.30
N LEU A 671 11.97 11.86 -10.13
CA LEU A 671 11.84 11.95 -11.57
C LEU A 671 11.95 10.54 -12.18
N SER A 672 10.96 10.14 -12.95
CA SER A 672 10.99 8.88 -13.70
C SER A 672 10.25 9.03 -15.02
N ASN A 673 10.88 8.56 -16.09
CA ASN A 673 10.26 8.43 -17.41
C ASN A 673 9.36 7.19 -17.50
N SER A 674 9.51 6.26 -16.58
CA SER A 674 8.79 5.00 -16.56
C SER A 674 7.55 5.09 -15.68
N ILE A 675 6.42 4.58 -16.18
CA ILE A 675 5.20 4.41 -15.39
C ILE A 675 5.39 3.33 -14.32
N ALA A 676 6.09 2.24 -14.67
CA ALA A 676 6.62 1.30 -13.71
C ALA A 676 7.87 1.93 -13.11
N ILE A 677 7.90 2.08 -11.78
CA ILE A 677 9.06 2.60 -11.10
C ILE A 677 10.21 1.63 -11.33
N SER A 678 11.11 2.05 -12.20
CA SER A 678 12.37 1.36 -12.49
C SER A 678 13.39 1.69 -11.40
N PRO A 679 14.36 0.82 -11.11
CA PRO A 679 15.45 1.16 -10.19
C PRO A 679 16.27 2.38 -10.62
N ASP A 680 16.17 2.83 -11.87
CA ASP A 680 16.86 4.00 -12.45
C ASP A 680 16.20 5.36 -12.16
N TYR A 681 15.14 5.42 -11.35
CA TYR A 681 14.52 6.68 -10.97
C TYR A 681 15.50 7.62 -10.22
N LYS A 682 15.36 8.92 -10.46
CA LYS A 682 16.23 9.95 -9.89
C LYS A 682 15.50 10.77 -8.84
N TRP A 683 16.15 10.95 -7.71
CA TRP A 683 15.72 11.90 -6.71
C TRP A 683 16.20 13.31 -7.06
N LYS A 684 15.38 14.31 -6.80
CA LYS A 684 15.67 15.72 -7.01
C LYS A 684 15.14 16.56 -5.87
N LEU A 685 15.90 17.57 -5.47
CA LEU A 685 15.47 18.57 -4.49
C LEU A 685 14.74 19.73 -5.17
N SER A 686 13.85 20.40 -4.43
CA SER A 686 13.41 21.75 -4.79
C SER A 686 14.62 22.67 -4.84
N ASP A 687 14.68 23.50 -5.87
CA ASP A 687 15.84 24.36 -6.14
C ASP A 687 15.40 25.78 -6.54
N TYR A 688 16.28 26.55 -7.14
CA TYR A 688 16.00 27.90 -7.61
C TYR A 688 14.87 27.93 -8.65
N ASN A 689 14.86 26.95 -9.55
CA ASN A 689 13.96 26.85 -10.70
C ASN A 689 12.72 25.97 -10.47
N THR A 690 12.70 25.16 -9.40
CA THR A 690 11.64 24.19 -9.10
C THR A 690 11.09 24.42 -7.70
N LYS A 691 9.85 24.92 -7.62
CA LYS A 691 9.18 25.21 -6.35
C LYS A 691 8.79 23.92 -5.60
N PRO A 692 8.72 23.96 -4.26
CA PRO A 692 8.20 22.86 -3.46
C PRO A 692 6.76 22.52 -3.86
N ILE A 693 6.44 21.23 -3.73
CA ILE A 693 5.06 20.76 -3.87
C ILE A 693 4.30 21.08 -2.59
N VAL A 694 3.09 21.62 -2.72
CA VAL A 694 2.19 21.94 -1.59
C VAL A 694 0.89 21.20 -1.79
N GLY A 695 0.42 20.49 -0.78
CA GLY A 695 -0.83 19.72 -0.88
C GLY A 695 -1.76 19.97 0.30
N ASP A 696 -3.04 20.12 -0.02
CA ASP A 696 -4.14 20.20 0.91
C ASP A 696 -4.99 18.93 0.82
N GLN A 697 -5.34 18.32 1.94
CA GLN A 697 -6.20 17.15 1.99
C GLN A 697 -7.32 17.34 2.99
N TYR A 698 -8.55 17.14 2.52
CA TYR A 698 -9.78 17.10 3.32
C TYR A 698 -10.27 15.67 3.39
N ALA A 699 -10.72 15.22 4.55
CA ALA A 699 -11.33 13.91 4.66
C ALA A 699 -12.44 13.89 5.72
N ALA A 700 -13.45 13.05 5.47
CA ALA A 700 -14.56 12.78 6.37
C ALA A 700 -14.79 11.27 6.45
N GLY A 701 -15.11 10.74 7.63
CA GLY A 701 -15.31 9.30 7.80
C GLY A 701 -16.34 8.96 8.85
N LEU A 702 -17.05 7.85 8.60
CA LEU A 702 -17.98 7.22 9.52
C LEU A 702 -17.39 5.90 9.99
N TYR A 703 -17.39 5.64 11.29
CA TYR A 703 -16.82 4.46 11.90
C TYR A 703 -17.85 3.79 12.80
N PHE A 704 -18.02 2.51 12.61
CA PHE A 704 -18.99 1.74 13.33
C PHE A 704 -18.42 0.39 13.77
N ASN A 705 -18.45 0.13 15.08
CA ASN A 705 -18.12 -1.17 15.66
C ASN A 705 -19.42 -1.90 16.00
N THR A 706 -19.53 -3.15 15.66
CA THR A 706 -20.73 -3.93 15.98
C THR A 706 -20.39 -5.33 16.41
N PHE A 707 -21.26 -5.87 17.26
CA PHE A 707 -21.19 -7.27 17.69
C PHE A 707 -22.42 -7.98 17.14
N TRP A 708 -22.21 -8.92 16.22
CA TRP A 708 -23.27 -9.68 15.58
C TRP A 708 -22.89 -11.15 15.45
N GLY A 709 -23.83 -12.06 15.80
CA GLY A 709 -23.63 -13.51 15.73
C GLY A 709 -22.43 -14.00 16.57
N GLY A 710 -22.14 -13.38 17.73
CA GLY A 710 -21.00 -13.74 18.57
C GLY A 710 -19.65 -13.20 18.09
N HIS A 711 -19.63 -12.34 17.07
CA HIS A 711 -18.41 -11.84 16.44
C HIS A 711 -18.36 -10.31 16.39
N THR A 712 -17.13 -9.77 16.44
CA THR A 712 -16.90 -8.32 16.30
C THR A 712 -16.60 -7.95 14.85
N TYR A 713 -17.22 -6.86 14.39
CA TYR A 713 -17.03 -6.27 13.08
C TYR A 713 -16.71 -4.80 13.22
N ASP A 714 -15.71 -4.33 12.44
CA ASP A 714 -15.39 -2.93 12.27
C ASP A 714 -15.79 -2.53 10.85
N LEU A 715 -16.60 -1.47 10.74
CA LEU A 715 -17.01 -0.89 9.47
C LEU A 715 -16.52 0.54 9.40
N SER A 716 -16.02 0.95 8.25
CA SER A 716 -15.69 2.36 7.99
C SER A 716 -16.03 2.75 6.56
N ILE A 717 -16.47 4.00 6.40
CA ILE A 717 -16.64 4.67 5.13
C ILE A 717 -15.90 5.99 5.26
N GLU A 718 -14.91 6.22 4.38
CA GLU A 718 -14.11 7.43 4.35
C GLU A 718 -14.21 8.09 2.97
N GLY A 719 -14.48 9.39 2.92
CA GLY A 719 -14.38 10.21 1.72
C GLY A 719 -13.19 11.16 1.85
N TYR A 720 -12.50 11.44 0.74
CA TYR A 720 -11.40 12.37 0.71
C TYR A 720 -11.38 13.23 -0.56
N TYR A 721 -10.83 14.42 -0.43
CA TYR A 721 -10.45 15.31 -1.52
C TYR A 721 -9.04 15.84 -1.26
N LYS A 722 -8.21 15.85 -2.29
CA LYS A 722 -6.82 16.28 -2.24
C LYS A 722 -6.54 17.23 -3.41
N ASP A 723 -5.95 18.38 -3.12
CA ASP A 723 -5.42 19.36 -4.09
C ASP A 723 -3.92 19.47 -3.86
N ALA A 724 -3.12 19.35 -4.92
CA ALA A 724 -1.68 19.58 -4.84
C ALA A 724 -1.23 20.54 -5.94
N GLN A 725 -0.39 21.49 -5.56
CA GLN A 725 0.18 22.51 -6.41
C GLN A 725 1.66 22.28 -6.60
N ASN A 726 2.19 22.74 -7.73
CA ASN A 726 3.59 22.58 -8.15
C ASN A 726 4.01 21.13 -8.31
N ILE A 727 3.08 20.22 -8.61
CA ILE A 727 3.47 18.83 -8.97
C ILE A 727 4.41 18.88 -10.17
N VAL A 728 5.34 17.95 -10.23
CA VAL A 728 6.35 17.89 -11.29
C VAL A 728 5.97 16.81 -12.31
N GLU A 729 5.87 17.23 -13.57
CA GLU A 729 5.64 16.35 -14.71
C GLU A 729 6.76 16.50 -15.73
N ILE A 730 7.04 15.44 -16.46
CA ILE A 730 8.09 15.40 -17.49
C ILE A 730 7.46 15.81 -18.82
N LYS A 731 8.13 16.70 -19.58
CA LYS A 731 7.72 17.09 -20.94
C LYS A 731 7.68 15.85 -21.84
N ASP A 732 6.78 15.86 -22.83
CA ASP A 732 6.72 14.81 -23.85
C ASP A 732 8.05 14.76 -24.63
N GLY A 733 8.60 13.56 -24.79
CA GLY A 733 9.88 13.33 -25.46
C GLY A 733 11.14 13.76 -24.70
N ALA A 734 11.03 14.27 -23.47
CA ALA A 734 12.19 14.67 -22.71
C ALA A 734 13.04 13.48 -22.24
N ASN A 735 14.36 13.61 -22.38
CA ASN A 735 15.32 12.66 -21.84
C ASN A 735 15.87 13.17 -20.49
N LEU A 736 15.76 12.37 -19.46
CA LEU A 736 16.28 12.67 -18.11
C LEU A 736 17.63 12.01 -17.83
N ILE A 737 18.10 11.08 -18.70
CA ILE A 737 19.39 10.42 -18.50
C ILE A 737 20.51 11.43 -18.67
N MET A 738 21.35 11.60 -17.64
CA MET A 738 22.48 12.56 -17.64
C MET A 738 22.10 13.99 -18.06
N ASN A 739 20.85 14.39 -17.76
CA ASN A 739 20.36 15.73 -18.03
C ASN A 739 20.87 16.70 -16.97
N GLU A 740 21.64 17.68 -17.40
CA GLU A 740 22.24 18.70 -16.53
C GLU A 740 21.21 19.75 -16.07
N PHE A 741 20.28 20.10 -16.96
CA PHE A 741 19.27 21.15 -16.76
C PHE A 741 17.86 20.52 -16.72
N SER A 742 17.59 19.77 -15.67
CA SER A 742 16.32 19.04 -15.52
C SER A 742 15.09 19.96 -15.53
N GLU A 743 15.25 21.24 -15.15
CA GLU A 743 14.22 22.27 -15.19
C GLU A 743 13.73 22.60 -16.61
N GLN A 744 14.54 22.34 -17.64
CA GLN A 744 14.15 22.50 -19.06
C GLN A 744 13.30 21.33 -19.54
N SER A 745 13.39 20.17 -18.88
CA SER A 745 12.70 18.91 -19.21
C SER A 745 11.48 18.62 -18.33
N THR A 746 11.22 19.47 -17.34
CA THR A 746 10.12 19.29 -16.39
C THR A 746 9.17 20.48 -16.40
N LEU A 747 7.93 20.22 -16.04
CA LEU A 747 6.86 21.21 -15.90
C LEU A 747 6.26 21.11 -14.51
N GLN A 748 5.75 22.24 -14.01
CA GLN A 748 5.01 22.25 -12.74
C GLN A 748 3.54 22.59 -12.97
N GLY A 749 2.65 21.88 -12.29
CA GLY A 749 1.20 22.06 -12.42
C GLY A 749 0.42 21.67 -11.18
N LYS A 750 -0.81 21.24 -11.38
CA LYS A 750 -1.76 20.88 -10.32
C LYS A 750 -2.22 19.44 -10.42
N MET A 751 -2.57 18.86 -9.28
CA MET A 751 -3.19 17.53 -9.19
C MET A 751 -4.42 17.63 -8.29
N ASP A 752 -5.52 17.07 -8.76
CA ASP A 752 -6.75 16.88 -7.99
C ASP A 752 -7.01 15.37 -7.83
N ALA A 753 -7.27 14.92 -6.61
CA ALA A 753 -7.64 13.54 -6.34
C ALA A 753 -8.80 13.47 -5.36
N TYR A 754 -9.80 12.62 -5.63
CA TYR A 754 -10.90 12.38 -4.72
C TYR A 754 -11.35 10.93 -4.74
N GLY A 755 -11.98 10.49 -3.67
CA GLY A 755 -12.46 9.11 -3.61
C GLY A 755 -13.26 8.79 -2.36
N VAL A 756 -13.82 7.59 -2.38
CA VAL A 756 -14.56 6.98 -1.27
C VAL A 756 -14.01 5.60 -1.01
N GLU A 757 -13.70 5.33 0.25
CA GLU A 757 -13.17 4.06 0.75
C GLU A 757 -14.19 3.39 1.66
N LEU A 758 -14.57 2.15 1.37
CA LEU A 758 -15.39 1.30 2.22
C LEU A 758 -14.54 0.17 2.77
N MET A 759 -14.63 -0.12 4.06
CA MET A 759 -13.99 -1.28 4.69
C MET A 759 -14.95 -1.98 5.65
N ILE A 760 -15.00 -3.30 5.56
CA ILE A 760 -15.70 -4.19 6.47
C ILE A 760 -14.69 -5.22 6.96
N LYS A 761 -14.38 -5.23 8.26
CA LYS A 761 -13.42 -6.15 8.86
C LYS A 761 -14.11 -7.01 9.92
N LYS A 762 -13.91 -8.32 9.83
CA LYS A 762 -14.33 -9.30 10.84
C LYS A 762 -13.12 -9.75 11.64
N ASN A 763 -13.08 -9.42 12.94
CA ASN A 763 -11.90 -9.59 13.78
C ASN A 763 -11.86 -10.93 14.53
N THR A 764 -13.00 -11.59 14.72
CA THR A 764 -13.10 -12.76 15.61
C THR A 764 -13.76 -13.96 14.94
N GLY A 765 -13.48 -15.16 15.48
CA GLY A 765 -14.07 -16.42 15.03
C GLY A 765 -13.12 -17.29 14.17
N LYS A 766 -13.66 -18.42 13.68
CA LYS A 766 -12.90 -19.31 12.78
C LYS A 766 -12.65 -18.69 11.42
N LEU A 767 -13.62 -17.94 10.92
CA LEU A 767 -13.51 -17.10 9.71
C LEU A 767 -13.25 -15.67 10.16
N ASN A 768 -12.15 -15.12 9.72
CA ASN A 768 -11.78 -13.71 9.87
C ASN A 768 -11.26 -13.14 8.54
N GLY A 769 -11.09 -11.83 8.48
CA GLY A 769 -10.63 -11.16 7.27
C GLY A 769 -11.30 -9.79 7.06
N TRP A 770 -11.15 -9.25 5.86
CA TRP A 770 -11.77 -7.98 5.49
C TRP A 770 -12.15 -7.94 4.01
N PHE A 771 -13.12 -7.12 3.74
CA PHE A 771 -13.51 -6.67 2.42
C PHE A 771 -13.29 -5.17 2.35
N ASN A 772 -12.71 -4.68 1.27
CA ASN A 772 -12.70 -3.26 0.98
C ASN A 772 -13.01 -2.97 -0.48
N TYR A 773 -13.57 -1.78 -0.69
CA TYR A 773 -13.82 -1.21 -2.00
C TYR A 773 -13.38 0.25 -1.96
N THR A 774 -12.69 0.67 -3.00
CA THR A 774 -12.26 2.06 -3.19
C THR A 774 -12.73 2.54 -4.55
N TYR A 775 -13.44 3.65 -4.56
CA TYR A 775 -13.61 4.48 -5.74
C TYR A 775 -12.67 5.68 -5.63
N SER A 776 -11.87 5.94 -6.67
CA SER A 776 -10.95 7.08 -6.68
C SER A 776 -10.78 7.63 -8.09
N LYS A 777 -10.58 8.93 -8.19
CA LYS A 777 -10.22 9.60 -9.45
C LYS A 777 -9.10 10.59 -9.18
N THR A 778 -8.08 10.57 -10.05
CA THR A 778 -6.93 11.46 -9.95
C THR A 778 -6.64 12.06 -11.31
N SER A 779 -6.54 13.38 -11.37
CA SER A 779 -6.22 14.13 -12.58
C SER A 779 -5.11 15.13 -12.34
N ASN A 780 -4.25 15.30 -13.35
CA ASN A 780 -3.21 16.30 -13.40
C ASN A 780 -3.59 17.39 -14.42
N LYS A 781 -3.20 18.62 -14.16
CA LYS A 781 -3.35 19.74 -15.07
C LYS A 781 -2.03 20.49 -15.17
N ILE A 782 -1.43 20.52 -16.38
CA ILE A 782 -0.25 21.33 -16.70
C ILE A 782 -0.69 22.34 -17.76
N ASP A 783 -0.76 23.58 -17.36
CA ASP A 783 -1.28 24.67 -18.18
C ASP A 783 -0.35 25.90 -18.12
N SER A 784 -0.21 26.61 -19.21
CA SER A 784 0.66 27.77 -19.39
C SER A 784 0.15 28.62 -20.58
N GLU A 785 0.71 29.76 -20.82
CA GLU A 785 0.46 30.52 -22.03
C GLU A 785 1.14 29.90 -23.25
N PHE A 786 2.28 29.20 -23.04
CA PHE A 786 3.11 28.65 -24.10
C PHE A 786 2.78 27.17 -24.37
N PRO A 787 2.64 26.77 -25.64
CA PRO A 787 2.38 25.38 -26.01
C PRO A 787 3.41 24.39 -25.46
N GLU A 788 4.70 24.77 -25.44
CA GLU A 788 5.81 23.94 -24.97
C GLU A 788 5.73 23.62 -23.46
N ASN A 789 4.98 24.41 -22.73
CA ASN A 789 4.77 24.26 -21.28
C ASN A 789 3.38 23.73 -20.94
N LYS A 790 2.63 23.20 -21.91
CA LYS A 790 1.32 22.55 -21.72
C LYS A 790 1.42 21.05 -21.93
N ILE A 791 0.57 20.32 -21.24
CA ILE A 791 0.25 18.92 -21.54
C ILE A 791 -1.24 18.84 -21.86
N ASN A 792 -1.60 18.14 -22.93
CA ASN A 792 -2.98 17.99 -23.41
C ASN A 792 -3.69 19.34 -23.60
N PHE A 793 -2.99 20.33 -24.12
CA PHE A 793 -3.50 21.71 -24.35
C PHE A 793 -3.97 22.43 -23.07
N GLY A 794 -3.43 22.05 -21.91
CA GLY A 794 -3.83 22.61 -20.61
C GLY A 794 -5.13 22.01 -20.04
N ILE A 795 -5.72 21.01 -20.70
CA ILE A 795 -6.92 20.30 -20.22
C ILE A 795 -6.50 19.26 -19.17
N PRO A 796 -7.27 19.10 -18.07
CA PRO A 796 -7.01 18.05 -17.09
C PRO A 796 -7.02 16.65 -17.72
N TYR A 797 -6.07 15.79 -17.30
CA TYR A 797 -5.94 14.43 -17.79
C TYR A 797 -5.72 13.45 -16.62
N PRO A 798 -6.11 12.17 -16.76
CA PRO A 798 -5.89 11.20 -15.70
C PRO A 798 -4.42 11.04 -15.35
N SER A 799 -4.10 10.98 -14.06
CA SER A 799 -2.74 10.64 -13.59
C SER A 799 -2.39 9.20 -14.01
N ASN A 800 -1.09 8.91 -14.18
CA ASN A 800 -0.58 7.56 -14.48
C ASN A 800 -1.06 6.49 -13.48
N TYR A 801 -1.48 6.89 -12.29
CA TYR A 801 -1.88 6.03 -11.17
C TYR A 801 -3.41 5.96 -11.01
N ASP A 802 -4.16 6.61 -11.87
CA ASP A 802 -5.62 6.66 -11.79
C ASP A 802 -6.24 5.29 -12.09
N LYS A 803 -6.83 4.67 -11.07
CA LYS A 803 -7.59 3.42 -11.15
C LYS A 803 -8.92 3.61 -10.43
N PRO A 804 -10.00 3.93 -11.17
CA PRO A 804 -11.28 4.32 -10.55
C PRO A 804 -11.86 3.32 -9.57
N HIS A 805 -11.75 2.04 -9.83
CA HIS A 805 -12.31 1.00 -8.97
C HIS A 805 -11.22 0.04 -8.50
N ALA A 806 -11.17 -0.20 -7.20
CA ALA A 806 -10.34 -1.24 -6.59
C ALA A 806 -11.14 -2.00 -5.53
N LEU A 807 -11.04 -3.33 -5.55
CA LEU A 807 -11.73 -4.22 -4.64
C LEU A 807 -10.74 -5.25 -4.12
N ASN A 808 -10.72 -5.45 -2.79
CA ASN A 808 -9.96 -6.51 -2.16
C ASN A 808 -10.84 -7.28 -1.17
N LEU A 809 -10.79 -8.60 -1.27
CA LEU A 809 -11.38 -9.51 -0.29
C LEU A 809 -10.25 -10.40 0.25
N VAL A 810 -10.04 -10.34 1.55
CA VAL A 810 -9.06 -11.17 2.26
C VAL A 810 -9.80 -12.01 3.27
N THR A 811 -9.58 -13.30 3.24
CA THR A 811 -10.25 -14.27 4.13
C THR A 811 -9.26 -15.27 4.69
N SER A 812 -9.44 -15.64 5.94
CA SER A 812 -8.72 -16.72 6.60
C SER A 812 -9.71 -17.57 7.40
N TYR A 813 -9.71 -18.88 7.15
CA TYR A 813 -10.55 -19.83 7.83
C TYR A 813 -9.73 -20.87 8.58
N ARG A 814 -9.94 -20.99 9.87
CA ARG A 814 -9.26 -21.95 10.74
C ARG A 814 -10.11 -23.19 10.93
N PHE A 815 -9.84 -24.24 10.14
CA PHE A 815 -10.54 -25.52 10.23
C PHE A 815 -10.30 -26.23 11.55
N LYS A 816 -9.04 -26.30 11.94
CA LYS A 816 -8.57 -26.92 13.18
C LYS A 816 -7.51 -26.03 13.80
N ARG A 817 -7.11 -26.31 15.05
CA ARG A 817 -6.08 -25.56 15.78
C ARG A 817 -4.77 -25.37 14.99
N ARG A 818 -4.43 -26.28 14.09
CA ARG A 818 -3.18 -26.28 13.30
C ARG A 818 -3.38 -26.20 11.80
N LEU A 819 -4.60 -26.20 11.33
CA LEU A 819 -4.92 -26.15 9.90
C LEU A 819 -5.73 -24.89 9.60
N SER A 820 -5.16 -24.02 8.80
CA SER A 820 -5.84 -22.83 8.29
C SER A 820 -5.72 -22.74 6.78
N VAL A 821 -6.75 -22.20 6.17
CA VAL A 821 -6.79 -21.85 4.75
C VAL A 821 -7.05 -20.35 4.64
N SER A 822 -6.28 -19.67 3.85
CA SER A 822 -6.44 -18.23 3.57
C SER A 822 -6.50 -17.99 2.08
N GLY A 823 -7.28 -16.99 1.69
CA GLY A 823 -7.42 -16.57 0.30
C GLY A 823 -7.61 -15.09 0.18
N ASN A 824 -7.21 -14.54 -0.95
CA ASN A 824 -7.52 -13.17 -1.32
C ASN A 824 -8.00 -13.09 -2.77
N VAL A 825 -8.86 -12.11 -3.02
CA VAL A 825 -9.31 -11.70 -4.35
C VAL A 825 -8.98 -10.24 -4.51
N VAL A 826 -8.31 -9.90 -5.60
CA VAL A 826 -7.91 -8.53 -5.94
C VAL A 826 -8.45 -8.17 -7.31
N TYR A 827 -9.19 -7.08 -7.39
CA TYR A 827 -9.66 -6.50 -8.64
C TYR A 827 -9.33 -5.01 -8.68
N SER A 828 -8.88 -4.51 -9.81
CA SER A 828 -8.82 -3.08 -10.09
C SER A 828 -9.01 -2.77 -11.57
N THR A 829 -9.60 -1.62 -11.87
CA THR A 829 -9.63 -1.08 -13.24
C THR A 829 -8.22 -0.85 -13.77
N GLY A 830 -8.06 -0.93 -15.09
CA GLY A 830 -6.80 -0.66 -15.76
C GLY A 830 -6.33 0.77 -15.56
N ARG A 831 -5.01 0.96 -15.46
CA ARG A 831 -4.41 2.29 -15.39
C ARG A 831 -4.42 2.98 -16.75
N PRO A 832 -4.31 4.32 -16.78
CA PRO A 832 -4.19 5.07 -18.01
C PRO A 832 -2.90 4.77 -18.79
N ILE A 833 -2.98 4.98 -20.10
CA ILE A 833 -1.87 4.83 -21.02
C ILE A 833 -2.01 5.80 -22.21
N THR A 834 -0.88 6.27 -22.71
CA THR A 834 -0.74 6.97 -23.97
C THR A 834 -0.32 5.96 -25.04
N TYR A 835 -0.96 5.94 -26.20
CA TYR A 835 -0.61 5.03 -27.27
C TYR A 835 -0.50 5.72 -28.64
N PRO A 836 0.28 5.16 -29.59
CA PRO A 836 0.36 5.74 -30.92
C PRO A 836 -0.94 5.48 -31.71
N THR A 837 -1.52 6.56 -32.22
CA THR A 837 -2.78 6.52 -32.99
C THR A 837 -2.58 6.47 -34.47
N ALA A 838 -1.43 6.99 -34.95
CA ALA A 838 -1.12 7.03 -36.37
C ALA A 838 0.40 6.97 -36.62
N ILE A 839 0.75 6.59 -37.83
CA ILE A 839 2.11 6.70 -38.36
C ILE A 839 2.02 7.50 -39.64
N TYR A 840 2.88 8.48 -39.77
CA TYR A 840 3.03 9.25 -40.97
C TYR A 840 4.52 9.44 -41.31
N TYR A 841 4.81 9.83 -42.54
CA TYR A 841 6.16 10.15 -42.96
C TYR A 841 6.29 11.66 -43.11
N GLN A 842 7.31 12.22 -42.52
CA GLN A 842 7.65 13.64 -42.64
C GLN A 842 9.10 13.75 -43.10
N ASN A 843 9.32 14.38 -44.25
CA ASN A 843 10.65 14.51 -44.87
C ASN A 843 11.37 13.14 -45.01
N GLY A 844 10.66 12.09 -45.36
CA GLY A 844 11.19 10.73 -45.48
C GLY A 844 11.41 9.99 -44.14
N PHE A 845 11.20 10.65 -43.02
CA PHE A 845 11.32 10.02 -41.69
C PHE A 845 9.97 9.57 -41.19
N LYS A 846 9.93 8.34 -40.70
CA LYS A 846 8.77 7.76 -40.06
C LYS A 846 8.50 8.41 -38.70
N THR A 847 7.33 8.97 -38.51
CA THR A 847 6.92 9.68 -37.32
C THR A 847 5.67 9.05 -36.73
N LEU A 848 5.64 8.86 -35.41
CA LEU A 848 4.50 8.36 -34.67
C LEU A 848 3.70 9.53 -34.12
N HIS A 849 2.40 9.49 -34.33
CA HIS A 849 1.46 10.36 -33.64
C HIS A 849 0.86 9.61 -32.46
N TYR A 850 0.82 10.27 -31.31
CA TYR A 850 0.31 9.67 -30.09
C TYR A 850 -1.06 10.27 -29.71
N SER A 851 -1.86 9.47 -28.99
CA SER A 851 -3.06 9.97 -28.32
C SER A 851 -2.72 11.10 -27.33
N LYS A 852 -3.73 11.79 -26.84
CA LYS A 852 -3.56 12.63 -25.66
C LYS A 852 -2.96 11.82 -24.51
N ARG A 853 -2.14 12.47 -23.65
CA ARG A 853 -1.51 11.78 -22.53
C ARG A 853 -2.57 11.11 -21.65
N ASN A 854 -2.39 9.81 -21.39
CA ASN A 854 -3.25 9.00 -20.51
C ASN A 854 -4.73 8.91 -20.94
N GLU A 855 -5.00 8.99 -22.24
CA GLU A 855 -6.36 8.98 -22.78
C GLU A 855 -7.02 7.60 -22.72
N TYR A 856 -6.24 6.55 -22.83
CA TYR A 856 -6.72 5.15 -22.86
C TYR A 856 -6.34 4.40 -21.60
N ARG A 857 -6.91 3.19 -21.42
CA ARG A 857 -6.62 2.33 -20.28
C ARG A 857 -6.16 0.96 -20.71
N ILE A 858 -5.20 0.38 -19.99
CA ILE A 858 -4.87 -1.04 -20.13
C ILE A 858 -6.01 -1.89 -19.57
N PRO A 859 -6.10 -3.20 -19.92
CA PRO A 859 -7.13 -4.09 -19.36
C PRO A 859 -7.11 -4.16 -17.84
N ASP A 860 -8.29 -4.42 -17.28
CA ASP A 860 -8.50 -4.56 -15.84
C ASP A 860 -7.66 -5.68 -15.23
N TYR A 861 -7.24 -5.46 -13.99
CA TYR A 861 -6.48 -6.41 -13.20
C TYR A 861 -7.41 -7.29 -12.35
N PHE A 862 -7.17 -8.60 -12.36
CA PHE A 862 -7.88 -9.55 -11.51
C PHE A 862 -6.92 -10.66 -11.07
N ARG A 863 -6.94 -11.00 -9.76
CA ARG A 863 -6.10 -12.06 -9.22
C ARG A 863 -6.78 -12.72 -8.02
N VAL A 864 -6.60 -14.04 -7.93
CA VAL A 864 -7.00 -14.84 -6.78
C VAL A 864 -5.77 -15.58 -6.25
N ASP A 865 -5.52 -15.52 -4.94
CA ASP A 865 -4.44 -16.25 -4.29
C ASP A 865 -5.02 -17.14 -3.19
N LEU A 866 -4.40 -18.30 -2.98
CA LEU A 866 -4.81 -19.30 -1.98
C LEU A 866 -3.59 -19.79 -1.20
N SER A 867 -3.77 -20.04 0.09
CA SER A 867 -2.74 -20.64 0.93
C SER A 867 -3.31 -21.59 1.98
N ILE A 868 -2.63 -22.71 2.19
CA ILE A 868 -2.95 -23.72 3.20
C ILE A 868 -1.77 -23.83 4.15
N SER A 869 -1.99 -23.57 5.43
CA SER A 869 -0.95 -23.63 6.46
C SER A 869 -1.23 -24.73 7.48
N ILE A 870 -0.20 -25.53 7.75
CA ILE A 870 -0.20 -26.61 8.74
C ILE A 870 0.86 -26.30 9.80
N GLU A 871 0.42 -25.95 11.01
CA GLU A 871 1.31 -25.58 12.11
C GLU A 871 1.79 -26.79 12.91
N GLY A 872 3.04 -26.76 13.37
CA GLY A 872 3.60 -27.73 14.28
C GLY A 872 3.06 -27.61 15.71
N ASN A 873 3.33 -28.60 16.52
CA ASN A 873 2.95 -28.60 17.95
C ASN A 873 4.06 -27.98 18.81
N LEU A 874 3.85 -26.73 19.27
CA LEU A 874 4.79 -26.01 20.13
C LEU A 874 4.85 -26.56 21.58
N LYS A 875 3.80 -27.28 22.05
CA LYS A 875 3.74 -27.87 23.40
C LYS A 875 4.60 -29.13 23.56
N LYS A 876 5.07 -29.73 22.48
CA LYS A 876 6.00 -30.86 22.57
C LYS A 876 7.41 -30.34 22.80
N ASN A 877 8.12 -30.92 23.77
CA ASN A 877 9.53 -30.62 23.99
C ASN A 877 10.37 -31.15 22.80
N LYS A 878 10.72 -30.28 21.89
CA LYS A 878 11.48 -30.53 20.66
C LYS A 878 12.41 -29.37 20.42
N LEU A 879 13.60 -29.65 19.92
CA LEU A 879 14.56 -28.64 19.55
C LEU A 879 14.05 -27.76 18.41
N ALA A 880 13.30 -28.34 17.47
CA ALA A 880 12.76 -27.66 16.29
C ALA A 880 11.25 -27.91 16.16
N HIS A 881 10.50 -26.82 15.94
CA HIS A 881 9.07 -26.83 15.67
C HIS A 881 8.84 -26.33 14.25
N GLY A 882 8.48 -27.23 13.34
CA GLY A 882 8.25 -26.91 11.94
C GLY A 882 6.78 -26.63 11.62
N SER A 883 6.54 -25.78 10.64
CA SER A 883 5.24 -25.60 9.98
C SER A 883 5.41 -25.54 8.47
N TRP A 884 4.40 -26.05 7.75
CA TRP A 884 4.38 -26.06 6.30
C TRP A 884 3.29 -25.11 5.79
N THR A 885 3.61 -24.36 4.76
CA THR A 885 2.64 -23.55 4.05
C THR A 885 2.73 -23.85 2.56
N PHE A 886 1.63 -24.33 2.00
CA PHE A 886 1.43 -24.46 0.56
C PHE A 886 0.67 -23.23 0.07
N SER A 887 1.13 -22.56 -0.97
CA SER A 887 0.45 -21.39 -1.54
C SER A 887 0.45 -21.41 -3.06
N VAL A 888 -0.61 -20.84 -3.63
CA VAL A 888 -0.77 -20.63 -5.06
C VAL A 888 -1.07 -19.14 -5.28
N TYR A 889 -0.16 -18.46 -5.95
CA TYR A 889 -0.32 -17.08 -6.37
C TYR A 889 -0.89 -17.06 -7.80
N ASN A 890 -1.85 -16.18 -8.07
CA ASN A 890 -2.58 -16.09 -9.33
C ASN A 890 -3.23 -17.43 -9.72
N LEU A 891 -4.06 -17.97 -8.85
CA LEU A 891 -4.74 -19.27 -9.03
C LEU A 891 -5.50 -19.38 -10.36
N THR A 892 -6.07 -18.27 -10.83
CA THR A 892 -6.82 -18.20 -12.10
C THR A 892 -5.92 -18.26 -13.35
N GLY A 893 -4.60 -18.09 -13.21
CA GLY A 893 -3.67 -18.05 -14.33
C GLY A 893 -3.89 -16.86 -15.28
N ARG A 894 -4.62 -15.82 -14.83
CA ARG A 894 -4.90 -14.67 -15.67
C ARG A 894 -3.62 -13.90 -16.02
N LYS A 895 -3.42 -13.63 -17.30
CA LYS A 895 -2.31 -12.82 -17.82
C LYS A 895 -2.63 -11.34 -17.63
N ASN A 896 -2.43 -10.84 -16.42
CA ASN A 896 -2.62 -9.43 -16.11
C ASN A 896 -1.60 -8.55 -16.83
N ALA A 897 -2.05 -7.43 -17.38
CA ALA A 897 -1.16 -6.51 -18.06
C ALA A 897 -0.28 -5.75 -17.04
N TYR A 898 1.03 -5.95 -17.12
CA TYR A 898 2.01 -5.11 -16.42
C TYR A 898 2.26 -3.83 -17.23
N SER A 899 2.55 -3.99 -18.52
CA SER A 899 2.77 -2.92 -19.48
C SER A 899 2.22 -3.30 -20.83
N VAL A 900 2.04 -2.30 -21.67
CA VAL A 900 1.71 -2.46 -23.09
C VAL A 900 2.78 -1.71 -23.86
N TYR A 901 3.33 -2.36 -24.88
CA TYR A 901 4.26 -1.73 -25.81
C TYR A 901 3.76 -1.92 -27.24
N PHE A 902 4.22 -1.08 -28.14
CA PHE A 902 3.74 -1.03 -29.50
C PHE A 902 4.87 -1.28 -30.48
N ARG A 903 4.60 -2.09 -31.49
CA ARG A 903 5.53 -2.32 -32.60
C ARG A 903 4.82 -2.06 -33.91
N TYR A 904 5.55 -1.52 -34.83
CA TYR A 904 5.09 -1.40 -36.20
C TYR A 904 5.57 -2.60 -37.01
N GLU A 905 4.63 -3.40 -37.49
CA GLU A 905 4.89 -4.62 -38.25
C GLU A 905 3.85 -4.70 -39.37
N GLU A 906 4.32 -5.02 -40.59
CA GLU A 906 3.46 -5.24 -41.76
C GLU A 906 2.48 -4.09 -42.05
N GLY A 907 2.92 -2.84 -41.90
CA GLY A 907 2.08 -1.69 -42.20
C GLY A 907 1.10 -1.29 -41.09
N LYS A 908 1.11 -1.99 -39.94
CA LYS A 908 0.19 -1.76 -38.81
C LYS A 908 0.93 -1.52 -37.51
N ILE A 909 0.30 -0.76 -36.61
CA ILE A 909 0.75 -0.62 -35.22
C ILE A 909 0.11 -1.76 -34.43
N ASN A 910 0.93 -2.70 -33.98
CA ASN A 910 0.50 -3.80 -33.13
C ASN A 910 0.80 -3.51 -31.67
N GLY A 911 -0.20 -3.67 -30.78
CA GLY A 911 -0.05 -3.56 -29.34
C GLY A 911 0.24 -4.93 -28.72
N TYR A 912 1.26 -4.97 -27.89
CA TYR A 912 1.67 -6.19 -27.18
C TYR A 912 1.52 -5.99 -25.68
N LYS A 913 0.85 -6.95 -25.05
CA LYS A 913 0.70 -6.98 -23.60
C LYS A 913 1.86 -7.73 -22.96
N LEU A 914 2.65 -7.03 -22.15
CA LEU A 914 3.61 -7.66 -21.28
C LEU A 914 2.91 -8.11 -19.98
N SER A 915 2.91 -9.42 -19.72
CA SER A 915 2.42 -10.00 -18.47
C SER A 915 3.57 -10.72 -17.79
N ILE A 916 3.79 -10.45 -16.50
CA ILE A 916 4.89 -11.05 -15.75
C ILE A 916 4.48 -12.43 -15.25
N PHE A 917 3.33 -12.54 -14.59
CA PHE A 917 2.81 -13.79 -14.04
C PHE A 917 1.56 -14.25 -14.80
N GLY A 918 1.77 -14.88 -15.93
CA GLY A 918 0.69 -15.39 -16.78
C GLY A 918 0.20 -16.80 -16.43
N SER A 919 0.69 -17.42 -15.36
CA SER A 919 0.33 -18.75 -14.88
C SER A 919 0.31 -18.81 -13.35
N PRO A 920 -0.40 -19.80 -12.75
CA PRO A 920 -0.35 -20.00 -11.31
C PRO A 920 1.07 -20.31 -10.83
N ILE A 921 1.51 -19.61 -9.76
CA ILE A 921 2.81 -19.86 -9.12
C ILE A 921 2.57 -20.64 -7.83
N VAL A 922 3.00 -21.87 -7.83
CA VAL A 922 2.92 -22.75 -6.67
C VAL A 922 4.17 -22.63 -5.82
N SER A 923 4.02 -22.50 -4.52
CA SER A 923 5.14 -22.51 -3.59
C SER A 923 4.85 -23.34 -2.34
N LEU A 924 5.89 -23.99 -1.83
CA LEU A 924 5.87 -24.76 -0.58
C LEU A 924 6.95 -24.19 0.34
N THR A 925 6.54 -23.63 1.47
CA THR A 925 7.45 -23.02 2.44
C THR A 925 7.50 -23.84 3.72
N TYR A 926 8.69 -24.18 4.17
CA TYR A 926 8.93 -24.74 5.50
C TYR A 926 9.40 -23.65 6.44
N ASN A 927 8.63 -23.39 7.52
CA ASN A 927 9.04 -22.48 8.58
C ASN A 927 9.41 -23.27 9.81
N PHE A 928 10.45 -22.84 10.52
CA PHE A 928 10.93 -23.49 11.75
C PHE A 928 11.11 -22.47 12.88
N LYS A 929 10.98 -22.98 14.10
CA LYS A 929 11.33 -22.28 15.34
C LYS A 929 12.22 -23.19 16.17
N LEU A 930 13.38 -22.67 16.58
CA LEU A 930 14.33 -23.34 17.43
C LEU A 930 14.27 -22.74 18.83
N GLY A 931 14.27 -23.60 19.85
CA GLY A 931 14.20 -23.20 21.25
C GLY A 931 13.11 -23.94 21.99
N ASN A 932 13.12 -23.79 23.31
CA ASN A 932 12.10 -24.39 24.17
C ASN A 932 10.87 -23.47 24.26
N TYR A 933 9.75 -23.92 23.70
CA TYR A 933 8.46 -23.20 23.70
C TYR A 933 7.41 -23.94 24.55
N ALA A 934 7.83 -24.98 25.30
CA ALA A 934 6.91 -25.81 26.06
C ALA A 934 6.49 -25.17 27.39
N ASN A 935 7.18 -24.17 27.88
CA ASN A 935 6.90 -23.44 29.14
C ASN A 935 6.21 -22.11 28.86
#